data_790dd138498a5f179f338ed9f4a017c5
#
_entry.id   790dd138498a5f179f338ed9f4a017c5
#
_cell.length_a   1.000
_cell.length_b   1.000
_cell.length_c   1.000
_cell.angle_alpha   90.00
_cell.angle_beta   90.00
_cell.angle_gamma   90.00
#
_symmetry.space_group_name_H-M   'P 1'
#
loop_
_entity.id
_entity.type
_entity.pdbx_description
1 polymer ?
#
loop_
_entity_poly.entity_id
_entity_poly.type
_entity_poly.pdbx_seq_one_letter_code
_entity_poly.pdbx_strand_id
1 'polypeptide(L)'
;MVHLRESKSLLQPCENELKVKEVVTSKVPAKHSLDYTGDNIFLLTPHDNKQGMSTEDKVFLEGMDREFKKNIEGNWEAPLPFRNQRPCLPNNRAMALGRANRFDANLRRDPVKCRHFLDFMQKLFDHKHVETAPPVCKDEEVWYLPVFGVYHPRKPDQIRGVFDSSATFHGLSLNDVLMSGPDLNNSLLGVLIRFRKEPIAITADIQQMFHCFYVRPDHRNYLRFFWHHNNDFNQKLEEYRMRVHVFGNRPSPSVATYGLHRTALEAKETFGPDVTDFVLNHFYVDDGLISVPSINQAVDLMKRTQQALATHGNLRLHKIASNSKDVVREFSPDDLSKELKSLELSDDDLPVQRSLGLCWNMNIDAFTFQITSDEKPLTRRGVLSTINSIYDPLGFAAPVTIEGKLLLRQLTDGNTGWDAPLIDIEGQKWQMWRNSLSGLQDVSIPRQYVPCSLQGSVRNELHVFCDASEKAIAAVAYLHVFNEENEHYVGFVIGKTKVAPLHGHTIPRLELCSALLAVEIYQLANENLNIEFVNVKFYSDSRVVLGYISNQTRRFFIYVSNRVEQILKHSTPKQWNYVPTGLNPADIGTRGLAADKLQSSVWIQGPIEFLTRQSVESDDASSMDICQSDVNTYLSEVEPVSSSEPEHGSIVSRFKRFSEWSRLVHAFGRLKTRARQVKKKTTEDSLVSFSEAEKFIVSLVQHDVYGEEIQSIRSNQCLPRSSPLQALGPVLDEEGILRVGGRLNKLKLDDFEKNPVIIPGTHHIATLQVRHHHQLLRHQGRHFTEGAIRSAGLWITGGKKLVSSVIHRCIICKKTERKTCCPNYG
;
A
#
# COMPACT_ATOMS: atom_id res chain seq x y z
N MET A 1 0.91 -16.38 -42.54
CA MET A 1 0.31 -15.08 -42.88
C MET A 1 -1.11 -15.05 -42.32
N VAL A 2 -1.29 -14.41 -41.22
CA VAL A 2 -2.61 -14.16 -40.65
C VAL A 2 -2.73 -12.65 -40.52
N HIS A 3 -3.70 -12.11 -41.23
CA HIS A 3 -4.02 -10.68 -41.28
C HIS A 3 -4.31 -10.13 -39.88
N LEU A 4 -3.46 -9.28 -39.38
CA LEU A 4 -3.77 -8.30 -38.36
C LEU A 4 -4.56 -7.17 -39.04
N ARG A 5 -5.88 -7.17 -38.85
CA ARG A 5 -6.70 -5.99 -39.16
C ARG A 5 -6.41 -4.92 -38.10
N GLU A 6 -5.88 -3.82 -38.55
CA GLU A 6 -5.72 -2.59 -37.79
C GLU A 6 -7.07 -2.13 -37.21
N SER A 7 -7.21 -2.11 -35.92
CA SER A 7 -8.23 -1.32 -35.25
C SER A 7 -7.62 0.03 -34.86
N LYS A 8 -7.74 1.00 -35.74
CA LYS A 8 -7.28 2.39 -35.53
C LYS A 8 -8.06 3.18 -34.45
N SER A 9 -8.95 2.55 -33.67
CA SER A 9 -9.83 3.23 -32.72
C SER A 9 -9.39 3.20 -31.26
N LEU A 10 -8.20 2.66 -30.95
CA LEU A 10 -7.74 2.48 -29.53
C LEU A 10 -6.66 3.47 -29.07
N LEU A 11 -6.24 4.42 -29.88
CA LEU A 11 -5.08 5.27 -29.58
C LEU A 11 -5.33 6.79 -29.65
N GLN A 12 -6.60 7.23 -29.74
CA GLN A 12 -6.89 8.64 -29.53
C GLN A 12 -7.41 8.84 -28.07
N PRO A 13 -6.76 9.71 -27.27
CA PRO A 13 -7.34 10.11 -25.99
C PRO A 13 -8.69 10.80 -26.25
N CYS A 14 -9.76 10.36 -25.60
CA CYS A 14 -11.02 11.04 -25.63
C CYS A 14 -10.82 12.48 -25.09
N GLU A 15 -11.44 13.49 -25.73
CA GLU A 15 -11.46 14.86 -25.20
C GLU A 15 -11.96 14.92 -23.73
N ASN A 16 -12.73 13.93 -23.30
CA ASN A 16 -13.19 13.76 -21.93
C ASN A 16 -12.09 13.37 -20.94
N GLU A 17 -11.01 12.69 -21.37
CA GLU A 17 -9.87 12.40 -20.48
C GLU A 17 -9.15 13.69 -20.04
N LEU A 18 -9.09 14.70 -20.91
CA LEU A 18 -8.52 16.01 -20.57
C LEU A 18 -9.40 16.77 -19.57
N LYS A 19 -10.73 16.72 -19.72
CA LYS A 19 -11.68 17.34 -18.79
C LYS A 19 -11.70 16.66 -17.42
N VAL A 20 -11.68 15.32 -17.39
CA VAL A 20 -11.60 14.56 -16.15
C VAL A 20 -10.28 14.81 -15.41
N LYS A 21 -9.16 14.96 -16.15
CA LYS A 21 -7.87 15.34 -15.54
C LYS A 21 -7.91 16.77 -14.98
N GLU A 22 -8.61 17.70 -15.61
CA GLU A 22 -8.78 19.06 -15.08
C GLU A 22 -9.64 19.12 -13.81
N VAL A 23 -10.66 18.26 -13.70
CA VAL A 23 -11.51 18.17 -12.49
C VAL A 23 -10.82 17.49 -11.32
N VAL A 24 -9.97 16.48 -11.59
CA VAL A 24 -9.34 15.65 -10.55
C VAL A 24 -7.89 16.07 -10.24
N THR A 25 -7.22 16.73 -11.20
CA THR A 25 -5.81 17.13 -11.09
C THR A 25 -5.63 18.58 -11.48
N SER A 26 -5.93 19.50 -10.56
CA SER A 26 -5.68 20.93 -10.76
C SER A 26 -4.18 21.32 -10.77
N LYS A 27 -3.25 20.37 -11.02
CA LYS A 27 -1.82 20.62 -11.16
C LYS A 27 -1.18 19.77 -12.24
N VAL A 28 -1.56 19.99 -13.49
CA VAL A 28 -0.64 19.78 -14.59
C VAL A 28 -0.46 21.15 -15.23
N PRO A 29 0.76 21.73 -15.30
CA PRO A 29 0.97 22.94 -16.05
C PRO A 29 0.54 22.68 -17.49
N ALA A 30 -0.44 23.43 -17.96
CA ALA A 30 -0.84 23.42 -19.37
C ALA A 30 0.30 24.00 -20.23
N LYS A 31 1.32 23.21 -20.48
CA LYS A 31 2.33 23.43 -21.53
C LYS A 31 3.08 22.11 -21.76
N HIS A 32 2.47 21.27 -22.55
CA HIS A 32 3.09 20.44 -23.57
C HIS A 32 1.92 19.81 -24.33
N SER A 33 1.54 20.41 -25.45
CA SER A 33 0.89 19.67 -26.52
C SER A 33 1.87 18.56 -26.89
N LEU A 34 1.58 17.34 -26.44
CA LEU A 34 2.30 16.16 -26.89
C LEU A 34 1.95 15.97 -28.35
N ASP A 35 2.81 16.48 -29.25
CA ASP A 35 2.83 16.06 -30.63
C ASP A 35 3.14 14.55 -30.63
N TYR A 36 2.14 13.76 -30.91
CA TYR A 36 2.25 12.32 -31.08
C TYR A 36 2.98 12.00 -32.41
N THR A 37 4.24 12.37 -32.49
CA THR A 37 5.16 11.74 -33.43
C THR A 37 5.57 10.40 -32.86
N GLY A 38 5.62 9.34 -33.66
CA GLY A 38 5.72 7.93 -33.24
C GLY A 38 6.82 7.56 -32.24
N ASP A 39 7.78 8.44 -31.96
CA ASP A 39 8.87 8.25 -31.02
C ASP A 39 8.45 8.43 -29.55
N ASN A 40 7.31 9.05 -29.27
CA ASN A 40 6.85 9.34 -27.91
C ASN A 40 6.16 8.16 -27.21
N ILE A 41 5.82 7.10 -27.95
CA ILE A 41 5.13 5.91 -27.40
C ILE A 41 5.99 5.19 -26.34
N PHE A 42 7.31 5.31 -26.42
CA PHE A 42 8.25 4.63 -25.52
C PHE A 42 8.80 5.54 -24.42
N LEU A 43 8.36 6.79 -24.33
CA LEU A 43 8.82 7.71 -23.28
C LEU A 43 8.27 7.27 -21.92
N LEU A 44 9.20 7.02 -21.00
CA LEU A 44 8.86 6.75 -19.60
C LEU A 44 8.51 8.07 -18.89
N THR A 45 7.34 8.10 -18.25
CA THR A 45 6.91 9.23 -17.44
C THR A 45 7.16 8.96 -15.96
N PRO A 46 7.32 9.98 -15.11
CA PRO A 46 7.45 9.81 -13.66
C PRO A 46 6.27 9.06 -13.03
N HIS A 47 5.14 8.99 -13.72
CA HIS A 47 3.89 8.42 -13.21
C HIS A 47 3.60 6.99 -13.71
N ASP A 48 4.44 6.40 -14.55
CA ASP A 48 4.20 5.06 -15.13
C ASP A 48 4.03 3.94 -14.11
N ASN A 49 4.54 4.12 -12.90
CA ASN A 49 4.38 3.17 -11.79
C ASN A 49 3.21 3.49 -10.85
N LYS A 50 2.47 4.61 -11.08
CA LYS A 50 1.24 4.90 -10.32
C LYS A 50 0.08 4.10 -10.91
N GLN A 51 -0.81 3.63 -10.05
CA GLN A 51 -2.03 2.97 -10.53
C GLN A 51 -2.89 3.99 -11.27
N GLY A 52 -3.13 3.74 -12.55
CA GLY A 52 -4.07 4.53 -13.35
C GLY A 52 -5.53 4.23 -12.96
N MET A 53 -6.44 5.10 -13.39
CA MET A 53 -7.88 4.87 -13.22
C MET A 53 -8.32 3.63 -14.00
N SER A 54 -9.16 2.81 -13.36
CA SER A 54 -9.81 1.68 -14.03
C SER A 54 -10.83 2.17 -15.06
N THR A 55 -11.25 1.29 -15.97
CA THR A 55 -12.36 1.60 -16.88
C THR A 55 -13.64 1.91 -16.11
N GLU A 56 -13.91 1.21 -14.99
CA GLU A 56 -15.07 1.46 -14.12
C GLU A 56 -15.02 2.86 -13.50
N ASP A 57 -13.83 3.33 -13.09
CA ASP A 57 -13.64 4.68 -12.54
C ASP A 57 -13.92 5.77 -13.59
N LYS A 58 -13.48 5.56 -14.84
CA LYS A 58 -13.75 6.49 -15.94
C LYS A 58 -15.25 6.57 -16.23
N VAL A 59 -15.94 5.44 -16.34
CA VAL A 59 -17.38 5.38 -16.54
C VAL A 59 -18.14 6.06 -15.38
N PHE A 60 -17.68 5.87 -14.14
CA PHE A 60 -18.22 6.55 -12.97
C PHE A 60 -18.13 8.07 -13.11
N LEU A 61 -16.95 8.61 -13.44
CA LEU A 61 -16.73 10.05 -13.58
C LEU A 61 -17.53 10.64 -14.74
N GLU A 62 -17.57 9.97 -15.90
CA GLU A 62 -18.40 10.37 -17.04
C GLU A 62 -19.90 10.43 -16.66
N GLY A 63 -20.36 9.46 -15.87
CA GLY A 63 -21.73 9.45 -15.33
C GLY A 63 -21.98 10.62 -14.39
N MET A 64 -21.01 10.92 -13.48
CA MET A 64 -21.12 12.08 -12.60
C MET A 64 -21.11 13.39 -13.39
N ASP A 65 -20.19 13.58 -14.35
CA ASP A 65 -20.12 14.80 -15.16
C ASP A 65 -21.42 15.08 -15.92
N ARG A 66 -22.11 14.05 -16.39
CA ARG A 66 -23.36 14.14 -17.14
C ARG A 66 -24.59 14.37 -16.24
N GLU A 67 -24.68 13.71 -15.09
CA GLU A 67 -25.92 13.54 -14.32
C GLU A 67 -25.89 14.24 -12.96
N PHE A 68 -24.73 14.73 -12.51
CA PHE A 68 -24.59 15.47 -11.26
C PHE A 68 -25.05 16.93 -11.46
N LYS A 69 -26.22 17.28 -10.94
CA LYS A 69 -26.87 18.56 -11.20
C LYS A 69 -27.46 19.14 -9.91
N LYS A 70 -27.71 20.44 -9.90
CA LYS A 70 -28.45 21.07 -8.80
C LYS A 70 -29.97 20.87 -9.01
N ASN A 71 -30.65 20.53 -7.93
CA ASN A 71 -32.12 20.51 -7.90
C ASN A 71 -32.71 21.94 -7.76
N ILE A 72 -34.04 22.06 -7.74
CA ILE A 72 -34.76 23.35 -7.64
C ILE A 72 -34.41 24.09 -6.34
N GLU A 73 -34.07 23.36 -5.28
CA GLU A 73 -33.70 23.90 -3.97
C GLU A 73 -32.20 24.32 -3.90
N GLY A 74 -31.44 24.17 -4.99
CA GLY A 74 -30.00 24.47 -5.07
C GLY A 74 -29.08 23.40 -4.50
N ASN A 75 -29.61 22.26 -4.05
CA ASN A 75 -28.82 21.15 -3.55
C ASN A 75 -28.26 20.30 -4.68
N TRP A 76 -27.07 19.77 -4.50
CA TRP A 76 -26.50 18.79 -5.41
C TRP A 76 -27.29 17.49 -5.42
N GLU A 77 -27.61 16.99 -6.59
CA GLU A 77 -28.31 15.76 -6.84
C GLU A 77 -27.47 14.84 -7.72
N ALA A 78 -27.17 13.64 -7.21
CA ALA A 78 -26.34 12.63 -7.86
C ALA A 78 -27.16 11.37 -8.19
N PRO A 79 -26.84 10.66 -9.28
CA PRO A 79 -27.38 9.33 -9.49
C PRO A 79 -26.74 8.33 -8.51
N LEU A 80 -27.41 7.19 -8.26
CA LEU A 80 -26.71 6.00 -7.81
C LEU A 80 -25.95 5.43 -9.03
N PRO A 81 -24.61 5.31 -8.95
CA PRO A 81 -23.80 4.89 -10.11
C PRO A 81 -23.90 3.39 -10.33
N PHE A 82 -24.96 2.95 -10.99
CA PHE A 82 -25.15 1.54 -11.35
C PHE A 82 -24.15 1.08 -12.41
N ARG A 83 -23.73 -0.18 -12.32
CA ARG A 83 -22.95 -0.83 -13.37
C ARG A 83 -23.80 -1.03 -14.63
N ASN A 84 -23.23 -0.79 -15.81
CA ASN A 84 -23.93 -0.92 -17.08
C ASN A 84 -24.51 -2.33 -17.32
N GLN A 85 -23.78 -3.35 -16.93
CA GLN A 85 -24.24 -4.75 -17.00
C GLN A 85 -24.41 -5.28 -15.59
N ARG A 86 -25.62 -5.16 -15.04
CA ARG A 86 -25.93 -5.64 -13.71
C ARG A 86 -27.17 -6.54 -13.75
N PRO A 87 -27.26 -7.53 -12.86
CA PRO A 87 -28.52 -8.27 -12.67
C PRO A 87 -29.58 -7.34 -12.04
N CYS A 88 -30.85 -7.62 -12.33
CA CYS A 88 -31.95 -6.99 -11.61
C CYS A 88 -31.93 -7.42 -10.15
N LEU A 89 -32.15 -6.47 -9.25
CA LEU A 89 -32.23 -6.74 -7.82
C LEU A 89 -33.57 -7.41 -7.49
N PRO A 90 -33.57 -8.56 -6.81
CA PRO A 90 -34.81 -9.17 -6.35
C PRO A 90 -35.43 -8.34 -5.23
N ASN A 91 -36.78 -8.32 -5.13
CA ASN A 91 -37.44 -7.59 -4.06
C ASN A 91 -37.17 -8.22 -2.68
N ASN A 92 -36.34 -7.58 -1.87
CA ASN A 92 -35.89 -8.06 -0.56
C ASN A 92 -36.77 -7.56 0.62
N ARG A 93 -37.98 -7.05 0.34
CA ARG A 93 -38.89 -6.46 1.35
C ARG A 93 -39.12 -7.34 2.58
N ALA A 94 -39.40 -8.61 2.37
CA ALA A 94 -39.69 -9.55 3.48
C ALA A 94 -38.44 -9.75 4.39
N MET A 95 -37.27 -9.88 3.81
CA MET A 95 -35.99 -9.99 4.54
C MET A 95 -35.71 -8.72 5.36
N ALA A 96 -35.86 -7.55 4.76
CA ALA A 96 -35.62 -6.27 5.41
C ALA A 96 -36.61 -6.01 6.56
N LEU A 97 -37.89 -6.34 6.34
CA LEU A 97 -38.92 -6.24 7.40
C LEU A 97 -38.63 -7.18 8.57
N GLY A 98 -38.19 -8.43 8.28
CA GLY A 98 -37.78 -9.37 9.33
C GLY A 98 -36.58 -8.85 10.15
N ARG A 99 -35.63 -8.16 9.52
CA ARG A 99 -34.50 -7.51 10.20
C ARG A 99 -34.94 -6.29 11.00
N ALA A 100 -35.87 -5.46 10.48
CA ALA A 100 -36.43 -4.33 11.16
C ALA A 100 -37.18 -4.74 12.44
N ASN A 101 -38.02 -5.77 12.38
CA ASN A 101 -38.73 -6.30 13.56
C ASN A 101 -37.73 -6.81 14.66
N ARG A 102 -36.66 -7.48 14.25
CA ARG A 102 -35.61 -7.89 15.21
C ARG A 102 -34.86 -6.70 15.82
N PHE A 103 -34.59 -5.67 15.01
CA PHE A 103 -33.96 -4.45 15.51
C PHE A 103 -34.88 -3.70 16.47
N ASP A 104 -36.16 -3.58 16.17
CA ASP A 104 -37.21 -3.05 17.08
C ASP A 104 -37.22 -3.79 18.41
N ALA A 105 -37.27 -5.12 18.39
CA ALA A 105 -37.24 -5.92 19.59
C ALA A 105 -35.96 -5.72 20.44
N ASN A 106 -34.82 -5.46 19.77
CA ASN A 106 -33.56 -5.15 20.46
C ASN A 106 -33.60 -3.76 21.10
N LEU A 107 -34.13 -2.77 20.42
CA LEU A 107 -34.27 -1.41 20.95
C LEU A 107 -35.24 -1.37 22.15
N ARG A 108 -36.33 -2.17 22.15
CA ARG A 108 -37.24 -2.29 23.30
C ARG A 108 -36.57 -2.86 24.54
N ARG A 109 -35.50 -3.68 24.39
CA ARG A 109 -34.74 -4.25 25.53
C ARG A 109 -33.69 -3.27 26.07
N ASP A 110 -33.31 -2.25 25.30
CA ASP A 110 -32.26 -1.28 25.68
C ASP A 110 -32.79 0.14 25.50
N PRO A 111 -33.43 0.73 26.60
CA PRO A 111 -34.03 2.07 26.55
C PRO A 111 -33.01 3.19 26.18
N VAL A 112 -31.76 3.04 26.61
CA VAL A 112 -30.71 4.03 26.31
C VAL A 112 -30.39 4.04 24.80
N LYS A 113 -30.17 2.88 24.25
CA LYS A 113 -29.93 2.71 22.80
C LYS A 113 -31.14 3.15 21.98
N CYS A 114 -32.36 2.87 22.45
CA CYS A 114 -33.59 3.29 21.81
C CYS A 114 -33.65 4.82 21.71
N ARG A 115 -33.41 5.54 22.83
CA ARG A 115 -33.39 7.01 22.86
C ARG A 115 -32.37 7.57 21.89
N HIS A 116 -31.11 7.10 21.94
CA HIS A 116 -30.07 7.56 21.04
C HIS A 116 -30.42 7.32 19.58
N PHE A 117 -31.10 6.22 19.28
CA PHE A 117 -31.51 5.91 17.91
C PHE A 117 -32.70 6.76 17.45
N LEU A 118 -33.67 7.03 18.33
CA LEU A 118 -34.76 7.98 18.06
C LEU A 118 -34.22 9.39 17.78
N ASP A 119 -33.26 9.85 18.59
CA ASP A 119 -32.58 11.14 18.37
C ASP A 119 -31.85 11.19 17.01
N PHE A 120 -31.24 10.10 16.62
CA PHE A 120 -30.62 9.97 15.28
C PHE A 120 -31.67 10.06 14.17
N MET A 121 -32.76 9.32 14.27
CA MET A 121 -33.83 9.32 13.28
C MET A 121 -34.55 10.67 13.22
N GLN A 122 -34.78 11.32 14.38
CA GLN A 122 -35.39 12.65 14.43
C GLN A 122 -34.58 13.67 13.62
N LYS A 123 -33.27 13.67 13.74
CA LYS A 123 -32.39 14.52 12.94
C LYS A 123 -32.52 14.27 11.43
N LEU A 124 -32.71 13.02 10.99
CA LEU A 124 -32.95 12.71 9.58
C LEU A 124 -34.28 13.28 9.07
N PHE A 125 -35.33 13.22 9.89
CA PHE A 125 -36.65 13.82 9.58
C PHE A 125 -36.58 15.35 9.56
N ASP A 126 -35.97 15.96 10.57
CA ASP A 126 -35.84 17.42 10.71
C ASP A 126 -35.09 18.05 9.53
N HIS A 127 -34.03 17.38 9.06
CA HIS A 127 -33.25 17.80 7.92
C HIS A 127 -33.87 17.40 6.55
N LYS A 128 -35.04 16.75 6.56
CA LYS A 128 -35.72 16.24 5.37
C LYS A 128 -34.85 15.30 4.52
N HIS A 129 -33.96 14.54 5.15
CA HIS A 129 -33.15 13.53 4.48
C HIS A 129 -33.93 12.24 4.19
N VAL A 130 -35.08 12.09 4.77
CA VAL A 130 -36.02 10.96 4.64
C VAL A 130 -37.37 11.45 4.13
N GLU A 131 -38.02 10.64 3.34
CA GLU A 131 -39.41 10.83 2.90
C GLU A 131 -40.18 9.51 3.01
N THR A 132 -41.53 9.60 3.13
CA THR A 132 -42.39 8.42 3.06
C THR A 132 -42.25 7.79 1.67
N ALA A 133 -42.05 6.48 1.61
CA ALA A 133 -41.89 5.77 0.37
C ALA A 133 -43.25 5.67 -0.37
N PRO A 134 -43.27 6.02 -1.66
CA PRO A 134 -44.51 5.85 -2.45
C PRO A 134 -44.84 4.35 -2.60
N PRO A 135 -46.12 4.00 -2.89
CA PRO A 135 -46.45 2.63 -3.24
C PRO A 135 -45.60 2.11 -4.38
N VAL A 136 -45.17 0.86 -4.28
CA VAL A 136 -44.37 0.20 -5.35
C VAL A 136 -45.25 -0.11 -6.52
N CYS A 137 -44.90 0.36 -7.72
CA CYS A 137 -45.59 0.02 -8.94
C CYS A 137 -45.34 -1.43 -9.35
N LYS A 138 -46.26 -2.03 -10.11
CA LYS A 138 -46.08 -3.38 -10.67
C LYS A 138 -44.86 -3.35 -11.60
N ASP A 139 -43.94 -4.27 -11.40
CA ASP A 139 -42.67 -4.39 -12.16
C ASP A 139 -41.57 -3.34 -11.85
N GLU A 140 -41.76 -2.52 -10.81
CA GLU A 140 -40.72 -1.58 -10.36
C GLU A 140 -39.64 -2.29 -9.55
N GLU A 141 -38.37 -2.07 -9.91
CA GLU A 141 -37.22 -2.60 -9.18
C GLU A 141 -37.01 -1.74 -7.89
N VAL A 142 -37.04 -2.41 -6.75
CA VAL A 142 -36.91 -1.77 -5.44
C VAL A 142 -35.93 -2.52 -4.55
N TRP A 143 -35.27 -1.79 -3.62
CA TRP A 143 -34.37 -2.42 -2.64
C TRP A 143 -34.58 -1.80 -1.27
N TYR A 144 -34.59 -2.64 -0.24
CA TYR A 144 -34.77 -2.25 1.16
C TYR A 144 -33.48 -2.45 1.93
N LEU A 145 -33.02 -1.37 2.59
CA LEU A 145 -31.82 -1.36 3.41
C LEU A 145 -32.17 -1.71 4.86
N PRO A 146 -31.64 -2.78 5.43
CA PRO A 146 -31.74 -2.99 6.87
C PRO A 146 -30.98 -1.90 7.60
N VAL A 147 -31.55 -1.41 8.72
CA VAL A 147 -30.96 -0.34 9.51
C VAL A 147 -30.48 -0.90 10.83
N PHE A 148 -29.30 -0.45 11.29
CA PHE A 148 -28.77 -0.77 12.60
C PHE A 148 -27.94 0.39 13.16
N GLY A 149 -27.70 0.37 14.47
CA GLY A 149 -26.93 1.41 15.14
C GLY A 149 -25.57 0.91 15.61
N VAL A 150 -24.54 1.73 15.41
CA VAL A 150 -23.17 1.48 15.86
C VAL A 150 -22.71 2.62 16.76
N TYR A 151 -22.14 2.28 17.92
CA TYR A 151 -21.46 3.25 18.77
C TYR A 151 -19.99 3.34 18.43
N HIS A 152 -19.49 4.56 18.44
CA HIS A 152 -18.05 4.76 18.40
C HIS A 152 -17.47 4.58 19.81
N PRO A 153 -16.40 3.78 20.03
CA PRO A 153 -15.89 3.52 21.39
C PRO A 153 -15.58 4.77 22.22
N ARG A 154 -15.22 5.87 21.55
CA ARG A 154 -14.89 7.16 22.18
C ARG A 154 -16.08 8.12 22.33
N LYS A 155 -17.26 7.75 21.82
CA LYS A 155 -18.50 8.55 21.88
C LYS A 155 -19.66 7.62 22.25
N PRO A 156 -19.69 7.11 23.48
CA PRO A 156 -20.68 6.12 23.92
C PRO A 156 -22.10 6.68 23.92
N ASP A 157 -22.25 8.01 23.98
CA ASP A 157 -23.55 8.68 24.03
C ASP A 157 -24.09 9.03 22.64
N GLN A 158 -23.37 8.71 21.55
CA GLN A 158 -23.80 9.01 20.18
C GLN A 158 -23.83 7.72 19.34
N ILE A 159 -25.03 7.35 18.91
CA ILE A 159 -25.21 6.26 17.95
C ILE A 159 -25.14 6.78 16.53
N ARG A 160 -24.53 6.01 15.65
CA ARG A 160 -24.60 6.20 14.19
C ARG A 160 -25.55 5.18 13.61
N GLY A 161 -26.58 5.60 12.92
CA GLY A 161 -27.40 4.71 12.11
C GLY A 161 -26.66 4.36 10.81
N VAL A 162 -26.62 3.10 10.50
CA VAL A 162 -26.02 2.55 9.28
C VAL A 162 -27.10 1.85 8.48
N PHE A 163 -27.15 2.16 7.18
CA PHE A 163 -28.01 1.52 6.21
C PHE A 163 -27.20 0.42 5.49
N ASP A 164 -27.57 -0.85 5.74
CA ASP A 164 -26.80 -2.01 5.31
C ASP A 164 -26.97 -2.33 3.82
N SER A 165 -26.24 -1.60 2.99
CA SER A 165 -26.23 -1.81 1.54
C SER A 165 -25.46 -3.06 1.09
N SER A 166 -24.77 -3.71 2.03
CA SER A 166 -24.08 -4.99 1.82
C SER A 166 -24.94 -6.21 2.22
N ALA A 167 -26.13 -5.98 2.75
CA ALA A 167 -27.07 -7.06 3.06
C ALA A 167 -27.45 -7.82 1.81
N THR A 168 -27.17 -9.12 1.78
CA THR A 168 -27.44 -9.98 0.61
C THR A 168 -28.83 -10.60 0.67
N PHE A 169 -29.48 -10.67 -0.48
CA PHE A 169 -30.71 -11.43 -0.68
C PHE A 169 -30.63 -12.15 -2.05
N HIS A 170 -30.84 -13.46 -2.07
CA HIS A 170 -30.59 -14.32 -3.24
C HIS A 170 -29.19 -14.13 -3.85
N GLY A 171 -28.17 -13.94 -3.00
CA GLY A 171 -26.77 -13.80 -3.41
C GLY A 171 -26.39 -12.41 -3.94
N LEU A 172 -27.31 -11.43 -3.97
CA LEU A 172 -27.06 -10.06 -4.43
C LEU A 172 -27.26 -9.04 -3.31
N SER A 173 -26.49 -7.98 -3.34
CA SER A 173 -26.63 -6.79 -2.49
C SER A 173 -26.66 -5.52 -3.35
N LEU A 174 -27.13 -4.41 -2.79
CA LEU A 174 -27.08 -3.11 -3.48
C LEU A 174 -25.63 -2.74 -3.86
N ASN A 175 -24.69 -2.99 -2.97
CA ASN A 175 -23.27 -2.69 -3.23
C ASN A 175 -22.64 -3.53 -4.35
N ASP A 176 -23.21 -4.69 -4.71
CA ASP A 176 -22.69 -5.51 -5.81
C ASP A 176 -23.06 -4.95 -7.19
N VAL A 177 -24.16 -4.20 -7.28
CA VAL A 177 -24.64 -3.60 -8.52
C VAL A 177 -24.23 -2.14 -8.70
N LEU A 178 -23.63 -1.54 -7.67
CA LEU A 178 -23.07 -0.18 -7.71
C LEU A 178 -21.58 -0.19 -8.03
N MET A 179 -21.12 0.78 -8.82
CA MET A 179 -19.70 1.10 -8.97
C MET A 179 -19.19 1.74 -7.69
N SER A 180 -17.95 1.50 -7.33
CA SER A 180 -17.34 2.12 -6.14
C SER A 180 -16.99 3.59 -6.36
N GLY A 181 -16.62 3.91 -7.60
CA GLY A 181 -15.96 5.16 -7.95
C GLY A 181 -14.47 5.19 -7.58
N PRO A 182 -13.70 6.11 -8.16
CA PRO A 182 -12.30 6.31 -7.88
C PRO A 182 -12.08 6.86 -6.46
N ASP A 183 -10.91 6.61 -5.88
CA ASP A 183 -10.48 7.32 -4.68
C ASP A 183 -10.04 8.74 -5.06
N LEU A 184 -10.90 9.71 -4.77
CA LEU A 184 -10.68 11.14 -5.04
C LEU A 184 -10.10 11.88 -3.83
N ASN A 185 -9.84 11.19 -2.73
CA ASN A 185 -9.31 11.82 -1.53
C ASN A 185 -7.84 12.21 -1.71
N ASN A 186 -7.47 13.30 -1.08
CA ASN A 186 -6.05 13.64 -0.93
C ASN A 186 -5.33 12.60 -0.09
N SER A 187 -4.03 12.45 -0.29
CA SER A 187 -3.19 11.68 0.62
C SER A 187 -3.23 12.29 2.02
N LEU A 188 -3.54 11.47 3.04
CA LEU A 188 -3.50 11.90 4.43
C LEU A 188 -2.14 12.50 4.80
N LEU A 189 -1.05 11.86 4.37
CA LEU A 189 0.31 12.39 4.59
C LEU A 189 0.51 13.72 3.88
N GLY A 190 -0.01 13.87 2.67
CA GLY A 190 0.07 15.12 1.92
C GLY A 190 -0.62 16.27 2.63
N VAL A 191 -1.83 16.07 3.14
CA VAL A 191 -2.57 17.09 3.91
C VAL A 191 -1.78 17.45 5.18
N LEU A 192 -1.28 16.47 5.93
CA LEU A 192 -0.50 16.72 7.15
C LEU A 192 0.83 17.42 6.88
N ILE A 193 1.52 17.10 5.79
CA ILE A 193 2.75 17.78 5.37
C ILE A 193 2.46 19.26 5.05
N ARG A 194 1.40 19.56 4.31
CA ARG A 194 1.00 20.94 3.98
C ARG A 194 0.53 21.73 5.19
N PHE A 195 -0.14 21.09 6.16
CA PHE A 195 -0.63 21.70 7.39
C PHE A 195 0.48 22.24 8.31
N ARG A 196 1.73 21.82 8.08
CA ARG A 196 2.89 22.20 8.90
C ARG A 196 3.67 23.42 8.38
N LYS A 197 3.26 24.01 7.25
CA LYS A 197 4.07 25.01 6.54
C LYS A 197 4.14 26.37 7.22
N GLU A 198 3.01 26.88 7.66
CA GLU A 198 2.85 28.29 8.04
C GLU A 198 2.40 28.44 9.50
N PRO A 199 2.60 29.61 10.12
CA PRO A 199 2.36 29.81 11.55
C PRO A 199 0.91 29.72 11.99
N ILE A 200 -0.04 30.26 11.23
CA ILE A 200 -1.45 30.25 11.60
C ILE A 200 -2.13 29.04 11.02
N ALA A 201 -2.50 28.12 11.87
CA ALA A 201 -3.15 26.87 11.49
C ALA A 201 -4.64 26.90 11.77
N ILE A 202 -5.42 26.34 10.84
CA ILE A 202 -6.88 26.22 10.98
C ILE A 202 -7.29 24.81 10.57
N THR A 203 -8.25 24.27 11.34
CA THR A 203 -8.98 23.07 10.98
C THR A 203 -10.47 23.36 10.89
N ALA A 204 -11.18 22.64 10.02
CA ALA A 204 -12.63 22.73 9.86
C ALA A 204 -13.18 21.40 9.37
N ASP A 205 -14.49 21.18 9.50
CA ASP A 205 -15.18 19.93 9.16
C ASP A 205 -16.46 20.27 8.37
N ILE A 206 -16.81 19.45 7.38
CA ILE A 206 -18.07 19.58 6.64
C ILE A 206 -19.16 18.81 7.37
N GLN A 207 -20.20 19.52 7.79
CA GLN A 207 -21.30 18.93 8.55
C GLN A 207 -22.04 17.86 7.74
N GLN A 208 -22.04 16.61 8.21
CA GLN A 208 -22.79 15.50 7.62
C GLN A 208 -22.53 15.33 6.11
N MET A 209 -21.29 15.44 5.64
CA MET A 209 -20.90 15.56 4.25
C MET A 209 -21.69 14.64 3.30
N PHE A 210 -21.88 13.34 3.63
CA PHE A 210 -22.60 12.41 2.75
C PHE A 210 -24.07 12.76 2.59
N HIS A 211 -24.71 13.30 3.63
CA HIS A 211 -26.12 13.71 3.59
C HIS A 211 -26.36 15.05 2.88
N CYS A 212 -25.30 15.77 2.52
CA CYS A 212 -25.42 16.99 1.72
C CYS A 212 -25.72 16.71 0.24
N PHE A 213 -25.50 15.47 -0.22
CA PHE A 213 -25.71 15.08 -1.61
C PHE A 213 -26.98 14.27 -1.76
N TYR A 214 -27.94 14.82 -2.47
CA TYR A 214 -29.26 14.20 -2.71
C TYR A 214 -29.13 13.11 -3.77
N VAL A 215 -29.96 12.09 -3.61
CA VAL A 215 -30.11 11.03 -4.61
C VAL A 215 -31.23 11.40 -5.56
N ARG A 216 -30.99 11.24 -6.86
CA ARG A 216 -31.97 11.46 -7.93
C ARG A 216 -33.29 10.74 -7.62
N PRO A 217 -34.48 11.38 -7.80
CA PRO A 217 -35.76 10.85 -7.34
C PRO A 217 -36.12 9.46 -7.82
N ASP A 218 -35.80 9.12 -9.07
CA ASP A 218 -36.02 7.80 -9.66
C ASP A 218 -35.10 6.68 -9.08
N HIS A 219 -33.99 7.06 -8.43
CA HIS A 219 -33.12 6.11 -7.76
C HIS A 219 -33.40 5.92 -6.26
N ARG A 220 -34.28 6.75 -5.64
CA ARG A 220 -34.56 6.67 -4.20
C ARG A 220 -35.23 5.36 -3.78
N ASN A 221 -35.94 4.68 -4.69
CA ASN A 221 -36.58 3.40 -4.41
C ASN A 221 -35.59 2.23 -4.17
N TYR A 222 -34.30 2.43 -4.46
CA TYR A 222 -33.22 1.51 -4.05
C TYR A 222 -32.71 1.76 -2.63
N LEU A 223 -33.20 2.83 -1.95
CA LEU A 223 -32.80 3.22 -0.60
C LEU A 223 -33.98 3.18 0.37
N ARG A 224 -34.93 2.24 0.17
CA ARG A 224 -36.07 2.05 1.06
C ARG A 224 -35.62 1.41 2.37
N PHE A 225 -36.35 1.71 3.45
CA PHE A 225 -36.15 1.08 4.77
C PHE A 225 -37.45 1.14 5.58
N PHE A 226 -37.48 0.42 6.71
CA PHE A 226 -38.62 0.40 7.63
C PHE A 226 -38.29 1.21 8.87
N TRP A 227 -39.20 2.09 9.28
CA TRP A 227 -39.15 2.82 10.54
C TRP A 227 -40.55 3.16 11.04
N HIS A 228 -40.66 3.58 12.33
CA HIS A 228 -41.93 3.92 12.96
C HIS A 228 -42.50 5.23 12.40
N HIS A 229 -43.83 5.27 12.24
CA HIS A 229 -44.55 6.45 11.79
C HIS A 229 -44.27 7.66 12.67
N ASN A 230 -43.90 8.79 12.05
CA ASN A 230 -43.51 10.05 12.71
C ASN A 230 -42.46 9.89 13.82
N ASN A 231 -41.56 8.90 13.71
CA ASN A 231 -40.55 8.59 14.72
C ASN A 231 -41.12 8.22 16.10
N ASP A 232 -42.40 7.85 16.16
CA ASP A 232 -43.04 7.38 17.38
C ASP A 232 -42.92 5.85 17.52
N PHE A 233 -42.11 5.42 18.46
CA PHE A 233 -41.77 4.01 18.67
C PHE A 233 -42.96 3.13 19.08
N ASN A 234 -44.11 3.74 19.41
CA ASN A 234 -45.37 3.04 19.68
C ASN A 234 -46.22 2.81 18.44
N GLN A 235 -45.87 3.45 17.29
CA GLN A 235 -46.59 3.34 16.04
C GLN A 235 -46.07 2.17 15.21
N LYS A 236 -46.83 1.81 14.16
CA LYS A 236 -46.47 0.74 13.24
C LYS A 236 -45.19 1.12 12.44
N LEU A 237 -44.46 0.09 12.02
CA LEU A 237 -43.40 0.24 11.03
C LEU A 237 -44.02 0.57 9.68
N GLU A 238 -43.53 1.63 9.06
CA GLU A 238 -43.86 2.11 7.73
C GLU A 238 -42.66 2.09 6.80
N GLU A 239 -42.91 2.25 5.51
CA GLU A 239 -41.87 2.32 4.51
C GLU A 239 -41.45 3.76 4.27
N TYR A 240 -40.17 4.01 4.49
CA TYR A 240 -39.49 5.26 4.16
C TYR A 240 -38.43 5.01 3.10
N ARG A 241 -37.93 6.07 2.48
CA ARG A 241 -36.76 6.03 1.63
C ARG A 241 -35.85 7.24 1.87
N MET A 242 -34.54 7.02 1.72
CA MET A 242 -33.57 8.11 1.84
C MET A 242 -33.60 9.00 0.61
N ARG A 243 -33.54 10.32 0.84
CA ARG A 243 -33.40 11.33 -0.21
C ARG A 243 -31.95 11.64 -0.54
N VAL A 244 -31.01 11.24 0.34
CA VAL A 244 -29.60 11.59 0.33
C VAL A 244 -28.73 10.33 0.30
N HIS A 245 -27.47 10.49 -0.08
CA HIS A 245 -26.49 9.41 0.02
C HIS A 245 -26.26 8.99 1.47
N VAL A 246 -26.07 7.70 1.71
CA VAL A 246 -26.03 7.12 3.07
C VAL A 246 -24.70 6.48 3.38
N PHE A 247 -24.38 6.41 4.67
CA PHE A 247 -23.32 5.55 5.17
C PHE A 247 -23.68 4.07 4.94
N GLY A 248 -22.81 3.35 4.24
CA GLY A 248 -23.00 1.96 3.86
C GLY A 248 -23.04 1.71 2.36
N ASN A 249 -23.41 2.71 1.55
CA ASN A 249 -23.28 2.64 0.10
C ASN A 249 -21.81 2.77 -0.31
N ARG A 250 -21.35 1.85 -1.13
CA ARG A 250 -19.97 1.82 -1.65
C ARG A 250 -19.57 3.10 -2.38
N PRO A 251 -20.39 3.72 -3.25
CA PRO A 251 -20.06 4.97 -3.97
C PRO A 251 -20.12 6.25 -3.13
N SER A 252 -20.78 6.26 -1.95
CA SER A 252 -21.02 7.50 -1.21
C SER A 252 -19.77 8.35 -0.94
N PRO A 253 -18.59 7.78 -0.61
CA PRO A 253 -17.36 8.57 -0.45
C PRO A 253 -16.93 9.26 -1.73
N SER A 254 -16.90 8.55 -2.87
CA SER A 254 -16.49 9.12 -4.16
C SER A 254 -17.45 10.17 -4.66
N VAL A 255 -18.77 9.96 -4.49
CA VAL A 255 -19.81 10.95 -4.85
C VAL A 255 -19.66 12.22 -4.01
N ALA A 256 -19.46 12.09 -2.70
CA ALA A 256 -19.34 13.24 -1.81
C ALA A 256 -18.06 14.05 -2.10
N THR A 257 -16.92 13.39 -2.30
CA THR A 257 -15.67 14.08 -2.66
C THR A 257 -15.77 14.73 -4.04
N TYR A 258 -16.39 14.05 -5.02
CA TYR A 258 -16.65 14.64 -6.34
C TYR A 258 -17.52 15.90 -6.21
N GLY A 259 -18.61 15.84 -5.43
CA GLY A 259 -19.50 16.98 -5.21
C GLY A 259 -18.82 18.14 -4.49
N LEU A 260 -17.96 17.87 -3.51
CA LEU A 260 -17.16 18.89 -2.84
C LEU A 260 -16.20 19.58 -3.83
N HIS A 261 -15.49 18.82 -4.64
CA HIS A 261 -14.60 19.35 -5.68
C HIS A 261 -15.37 20.18 -6.72
N ARG A 262 -16.54 19.70 -7.14
CA ARG A 262 -17.40 20.42 -8.10
C ARG A 262 -17.88 21.76 -7.53
N THR A 263 -18.27 21.79 -6.26
CA THR A 263 -18.66 23.01 -5.54
C THR A 263 -17.53 24.05 -5.54
N ALA A 264 -16.31 23.61 -5.23
CA ALA A 264 -15.13 24.50 -5.19
C ALA A 264 -14.77 25.05 -6.58
N LEU A 265 -14.89 24.21 -7.62
CA LEU A 265 -14.60 24.63 -9.00
C LEU A 265 -15.63 25.66 -9.52
N GLU A 266 -16.93 25.50 -9.19
CA GLU A 266 -17.96 26.49 -9.54
C GLU A 266 -17.80 27.81 -8.78
N ALA A 267 -17.28 27.74 -7.54
CA ALA A 267 -17.05 28.91 -6.71
C ALA A 267 -15.79 29.72 -7.10
N LYS A 268 -14.92 29.19 -7.96
CA LYS A 268 -13.57 29.72 -8.25
C LYS A 268 -13.57 31.17 -8.74
N GLU A 269 -14.46 31.51 -9.67
CA GLU A 269 -14.51 32.87 -10.24
C GLU A 269 -15.00 33.89 -9.23
N THR A 270 -15.90 33.50 -8.31
CA THR A 270 -16.54 34.39 -7.35
C THR A 270 -15.73 34.55 -6.07
N PHE A 271 -15.11 33.44 -5.58
CA PHE A 271 -14.47 33.39 -4.26
C PHE A 271 -12.94 33.28 -4.30
N GLY A 272 -12.37 33.12 -5.49
CA GLY A 272 -10.92 33.11 -5.69
C GLY A 272 -10.30 31.71 -5.80
N PRO A 273 -9.10 31.64 -6.41
CA PRO A 273 -8.39 30.39 -6.64
C PRO A 273 -7.82 29.76 -5.37
N ASP A 274 -7.56 30.53 -4.32
CA ASP A 274 -7.06 30.10 -3.01
C ASP A 274 -8.13 29.31 -2.24
N VAL A 275 -9.40 29.74 -2.28
CA VAL A 275 -10.53 28.96 -1.75
C VAL A 275 -10.65 27.63 -2.48
N THR A 276 -10.51 27.64 -3.81
CA THR A 276 -10.53 26.42 -4.61
C THR A 276 -9.37 25.50 -4.26
N ASP A 277 -8.15 26.03 -4.14
CA ASP A 277 -6.96 25.28 -3.74
C ASP A 277 -7.11 24.67 -2.35
N PHE A 278 -7.65 25.41 -1.39
CA PHE A 278 -7.93 24.91 -0.04
C PHE A 278 -8.84 23.69 -0.09
N VAL A 279 -9.97 23.78 -0.79
CA VAL A 279 -10.95 22.68 -0.85
C VAL A 279 -10.41 21.48 -1.63
N LEU A 280 -9.72 21.70 -2.74
CA LEU A 280 -9.22 20.60 -3.57
C LEU A 280 -8.01 19.89 -2.97
N ASN A 281 -7.11 20.61 -2.30
CA ASN A 281 -5.81 20.06 -1.89
C ASN A 281 -5.63 19.88 -0.38
N HIS A 282 -6.45 20.47 0.47
CA HIS A 282 -6.26 20.48 1.91
C HIS A 282 -7.37 19.81 2.71
N PHE A 283 -8.31 19.16 2.03
CA PHE A 283 -9.31 18.30 2.66
C PHE A 283 -8.90 16.83 2.59
N TYR A 284 -9.12 16.14 3.69
CA TYR A 284 -9.10 14.68 3.76
C TYR A 284 -10.51 14.21 4.15
N VAL A 285 -11.28 13.76 3.18
CA VAL A 285 -12.72 13.49 3.27
C VAL A 285 -13.48 14.77 3.67
N ASP A 286 -13.95 14.87 4.90
CA ASP A 286 -14.70 16.00 5.47
C ASP A 286 -13.87 16.97 6.33
N ASP A 287 -12.64 16.58 6.70
CA ASP A 287 -11.72 17.38 7.50
C ASP A 287 -10.82 18.27 6.63
N GLY A 288 -10.95 19.59 6.73
CA GLY A 288 -10.06 20.56 6.09
C GLY A 288 -8.98 21.03 7.06
N LEU A 289 -7.70 20.96 6.67
CA LEU A 289 -6.53 21.39 7.45
C LEU A 289 -5.63 22.28 6.59
N ILE A 290 -5.45 23.54 7.01
CA ILE A 290 -4.58 24.48 6.31
C ILE A 290 -3.76 25.31 7.30
N SER A 291 -2.61 25.78 6.85
CA SER A 291 -1.85 26.82 7.55
C SER A 291 -1.52 27.96 6.60
N VAL A 292 -1.55 29.19 7.13
CA VAL A 292 -1.34 30.42 6.37
C VAL A 292 -0.42 31.38 7.14
N PRO A 293 0.24 32.35 6.47
CA PRO A 293 1.21 33.25 7.09
C PRO A 293 0.64 34.19 8.15
N SER A 294 -0.63 34.65 8.01
CA SER A 294 -1.18 35.69 8.88
C SER A 294 -2.63 35.43 9.33
N ILE A 295 -3.01 36.04 10.45
CA ILE A 295 -4.37 35.98 11.02
C ILE A 295 -5.40 36.48 9.99
N ASN A 296 -5.12 37.61 9.33
CA ASN A 296 -6.05 38.21 8.35
C ASN A 296 -6.32 37.24 7.18
N GLN A 297 -5.27 36.61 6.64
CA GLN A 297 -5.42 35.60 5.59
C GLN A 297 -6.23 34.38 6.06
N ALA A 298 -6.01 33.97 7.31
CA ALA A 298 -6.72 32.85 7.92
C ALA A 298 -8.23 33.11 8.00
N VAL A 299 -8.62 34.26 8.54
CA VAL A 299 -10.01 34.68 8.71
C VAL A 299 -10.70 34.90 7.35
N ASP A 300 -10.04 35.61 6.43
CA ASP A 300 -10.57 35.88 5.09
C ASP A 300 -10.80 34.60 4.31
N LEU A 301 -9.78 33.74 4.20
CA LEU A 301 -9.88 32.45 3.49
C LEU A 301 -11.02 31.59 4.04
N MET A 302 -11.11 31.48 5.39
CA MET A 302 -12.13 30.62 6.00
C MET A 302 -13.53 31.17 5.82
N LYS A 303 -13.76 32.48 5.99
CA LYS A 303 -15.07 33.13 5.75
C LYS A 303 -15.51 32.99 4.29
N ARG A 304 -14.60 33.23 3.34
CA ARG A 304 -14.90 33.03 1.90
C ARG A 304 -15.19 31.56 1.58
N THR A 305 -14.46 30.63 2.20
CA THR A 305 -14.71 29.20 2.00
C THR A 305 -16.08 28.79 2.56
N GLN A 306 -16.47 29.26 3.76
CA GLN A 306 -17.81 29.03 4.30
C GLN A 306 -18.91 29.54 3.33
N GLN A 307 -18.76 30.75 2.82
CA GLN A 307 -19.72 31.34 1.87
C GLN A 307 -19.74 30.56 0.54
N ALA A 308 -18.59 30.22 -0.01
CA ALA A 308 -18.47 29.48 -1.25
C ALA A 308 -19.17 28.10 -1.16
N LEU A 309 -18.89 27.34 -0.10
CA LEU A 309 -19.48 26.03 0.12
C LEU A 309 -21.00 26.13 0.39
N ALA A 310 -21.45 27.12 1.15
CA ALA A 310 -22.87 27.36 1.41
C ALA A 310 -23.63 27.78 0.15
N THR A 311 -23.08 28.74 -0.61
CA THR A 311 -23.77 29.31 -1.80
C THR A 311 -23.81 28.35 -2.98
N HIS A 312 -22.69 27.65 -3.23
CA HIS A 312 -22.57 26.79 -4.41
C HIS A 312 -22.89 25.31 -4.15
N GLY A 313 -22.92 24.88 -2.89
CA GLY A 313 -23.10 23.46 -2.55
C GLY A 313 -24.13 23.17 -1.47
N ASN A 314 -24.64 24.20 -0.80
CA ASN A 314 -25.43 24.05 0.45
C ASN A 314 -24.68 23.17 1.50
N LEU A 315 -23.34 23.33 1.54
CA LEU A 315 -22.43 22.63 2.44
C LEU A 315 -22.08 23.55 3.60
N ARG A 316 -22.27 23.11 4.84
CA ARG A 316 -21.89 23.87 6.03
C ARG A 316 -20.49 23.48 6.50
N LEU A 317 -19.56 24.44 6.46
CA LEU A 317 -18.25 24.33 7.08
C LEU A 317 -18.32 24.79 8.52
N HIS A 318 -17.96 23.90 9.46
CA HIS A 318 -18.07 24.14 10.90
C HIS A 318 -16.95 23.45 11.69
N LYS A 319 -17.05 23.41 13.01
CA LYS A 319 -16.02 22.90 13.94
C LYS A 319 -14.66 23.55 13.72
N ILE A 320 -14.69 24.83 13.42
CA ILE A 320 -13.48 25.62 13.19
C ILE A 320 -12.64 25.64 14.46
N ALA A 321 -11.35 25.41 14.33
CA ALA A 321 -10.37 25.55 15.40
C ALA A 321 -9.05 26.09 14.85
N SER A 322 -8.32 26.86 15.68
CA SER A 322 -7.05 27.48 15.31
C SER A 322 -6.13 27.56 16.51
N ASN A 323 -4.81 27.61 16.28
CA ASN A 323 -3.80 27.94 17.28
C ASN A 323 -3.75 29.44 17.65
N SER A 324 -4.57 30.28 16.99
CA SER A 324 -4.68 31.71 17.29
C SER A 324 -6.06 32.02 17.89
N LYS A 325 -6.06 32.58 19.12
CA LYS A 325 -7.29 33.07 19.79
C LYS A 325 -7.99 34.15 18.97
N ASP A 326 -7.25 34.98 18.28
CA ASP A 326 -7.81 36.07 17.46
C ASP A 326 -8.56 35.52 16.22
N VAL A 327 -8.02 34.45 15.60
CA VAL A 327 -8.78 33.77 14.54
C VAL A 327 -10.08 33.17 15.09
N VAL A 328 -10.05 32.51 16.24
CA VAL A 328 -11.23 31.88 16.85
C VAL A 328 -12.33 32.90 17.17
N ARG A 329 -11.96 34.10 17.69
CA ARG A 329 -12.90 35.18 18.01
C ARG A 329 -13.72 35.72 16.83
N GLU A 330 -13.23 35.55 15.61
CA GLU A 330 -13.86 36.02 14.39
C GLU A 330 -15.03 35.14 13.89
N PHE A 331 -15.24 33.95 14.52
CA PHE A 331 -16.26 33.00 14.13
C PHE A 331 -17.36 32.88 15.18
N SER A 332 -18.60 32.55 14.69
CA SER A 332 -19.73 32.28 15.58
C SER A 332 -19.44 31.04 16.46
N PRO A 333 -19.82 31.05 17.75
CA PRO A 333 -19.72 29.89 18.63
C PRO A 333 -20.34 28.63 18.02
N ASP A 334 -21.37 28.74 17.16
CA ASP A 334 -22.02 27.59 16.51
C ASP A 334 -21.13 26.92 15.47
N ASP A 335 -20.20 27.66 14.93
CA ASP A 335 -19.24 27.16 13.92
C ASP A 335 -17.91 26.67 14.53
N LEU A 336 -17.70 26.89 15.84
CA LEU A 336 -16.49 26.43 16.52
C LEU A 336 -16.53 24.95 16.89
N SER A 337 -15.37 24.35 17.13
CA SER A 337 -15.27 23.00 17.71
C SER A 337 -15.87 22.95 19.12
N LYS A 338 -16.29 21.76 19.56
CA LYS A 338 -16.96 21.63 20.88
C LYS A 338 -16.10 22.11 22.03
N GLU A 339 -14.82 21.82 21.96
CA GLU A 339 -13.83 22.16 22.97
C GLU A 339 -13.66 23.68 23.09
N LEU A 340 -13.91 24.45 22.03
CA LEU A 340 -13.78 25.90 21.98
C LEU A 340 -15.07 26.62 22.34
N LYS A 341 -16.25 25.96 22.21
CA LYS A 341 -17.57 26.59 22.49
C LYS A 341 -17.77 27.01 23.95
N SER A 342 -17.13 26.30 24.87
CA SER A 342 -17.26 26.51 26.33
C SER A 342 -16.12 27.34 26.95
N LEU A 343 -15.18 27.84 26.15
CA LEU A 343 -14.00 28.56 26.60
C LEU A 343 -14.28 30.07 26.74
N GLU A 344 -13.88 30.63 27.87
CA GLU A 344 -13.70 32.08 28.04
C GLU A 344 -12.33 32.44 27.43
N LEU A 345 -12.34 32.87 26.16
CA LEU A 345 -11.11 33.11 25.33
C LEU A 345 -10.17 34.18 25.92
N SER A 346 -10.57 34.85 27.01
CA SER A 346 -9.72 35.83 27.70
C SER A 346 -8.68 35.18 28.61
N ASP A 347 -9.02 34.09 29.32
CA ASP A 347 -8.19 33.57 30.40
C ASP A 347 -7.82 32.06 30.18
N ASP A 348 -8.64 31.31 29.44
CA ASP A 348 -8.43 29.87 29.27
C ASP A 348 -7.41 29.53 28.18
N ASP A 349 -6.62 28.48 28.43
CA ASP A 349 -5.72 27.89 27.44
C ASP A 349 -6.51 27.20 26.33
N LEU A 350 -5.97 27.24 25.10
CA LEU A 350 -6.54 26.52 23.97
C LEU A 350 -6.44 25.00 24.17
N PRO A 351 -7.50 24.24 23.87
CA PRO A 351 -7.55 22.81 24.13
C PRO A 351 -6.67 21.98 23.17
N VAL A 352 -6.49 20.71 23.51
CA VAL A 352 -5.93 19.69 22.61
C VAL A 352 -7.03 19.15 21.71
N GLN A 353 -6.86 19.35 20.38
CA GLN A 353 -7.78 18.81 19.37
C GLN A 353 -7.21 17.56 18.70
N ARG A 354 -8.08 16.64 18.31
CA ARG A 354 -7.71 15.54 17.42
C ARG A 354 -8.06 15.88 15.99
N SER A 355 -7.05 16.03 15.17
CA SER A 355 -7.21 16.24 13.72
C SER A 355 -6.59 15.08 12.97
N LEU A 356 -7.38 14.40 12.15
CA LEU A 356 -6.96 13.22 11.36
C LEU A 356 -6.23 12.15 12.18
N GLY A 357 -6.61 11.98 13.47
CA GLY A 357 -6.03 11.01 14.38
C GLY A 357 -4.81 11.49 15.18
N LEU A 358 -4.14 12.56 14.77
CA LEU A 358 -3.10 13.22 15.55
C LEU A 358 -3.70 14.08 16.67
N CYS A 359 -3.02 14.14 17.81
CA CYS A 359 -3.35 15.07 18.88
C CYS A 359 -2.58 16.37 18.68
N TRP A 360 -3.28 17.44 18.41
CA TRP A 360 -2.72 18.77 18.23
C TRP A 360 -3.07 19.64 19.43
N ASN A 361 -2.05 20.01 20.21
CA ASN A 361 -2.16 20.98 21.28
C ASN A 361 -2.09 22.37 20.67
N MET A 362 -3.21 23.06 20.58
CA MET A 362 -3.33 24.35 19.93
C MET A 362 -2.66 25.47 20.74
N ASN A 363 -2.52 25.32 22.06
CA ASN A 363 -1.94 26.35 22.92
C ASN A 363 -0.43 26.53 22.68
N ILE A 364 0.27 25.40 22.51
CA ILE A 364 1.72 25.40 22.25
C ILE A 364 2.05 25.09 20.77
N ASP A 365 1.05 24.98 19.92
CA ASP A 365 1.11 24.63 18.49
C ASP A 365 2.00 23.40 18.20
N ALA A 366 1.72 22.29 18.90
CA ALA A 366 2.53 21.09 18.80
C ALA A 366 1.68 19.80 18.70
N PHE A 367 2.22 18.80 18.02
CA PHE A 367 1.67 17.44 18.04
C PHE A 367 2.14 16.71 19.29
N THR A 368 1.21 15.99 19.91
CA THR A 368 1.42 15.21 21.12
C THR A 368 0.87 13.79 20.93
N PHE A 369 1.31 12.84 21.77
CA PHE A 369 0.84 11.47 21.75
C PHE A 369 -0.11 11.19 22.93
N GLN A 370 -1.20 10.50 22.67
CA GLN A 370 -2.06 9.95 23.69
C GLN A 370 -1.90 8.43 23.73
N ILE A 371 -1.32 7.95 24.80
CA ILE A 371 -1.16 6.51 25.02
C ILE A 371 -2.33 6.03 25.88
N THR A 372 -3.10 5.08 25.36
CA THR A 372 -4.18 4.45 26.13
C THR A 372 -3.61 3.42 27.10
N SER A 373 -4.01 3.51 28.37
CA SER A 373 -3.59 2.57 29.42
C SER A 373 -4.31 1.21 29.35
N ASP A 374 -5.13 0.97 28.31
CA ASP A 374 -5.89 -0.27 28.18
C ASP A 374 -4.97 -1.50 28.25
N GLU A 375 -5.24 -2.40 29.16
CA GLU A 375 -4.52 -3.66 29.26
C GLU A 375 -4.83 -4.53 28.03
N LYS A 376 -3.83 -4.70 27.17
CA LYS A 376 -3.90 -5.64 26.06
C LYS A 376 -3.39 -7.01 26.54
N PRO A 377 -4.00 -8.11 26.08
CA PRO A 377 -3.57 -9.44 26.48
C PRO A 377 -2.10 -9.72 26.04
N LEU A 378 -1.39 -10.51 26.84
CA LEU A 378 -0.02 -10.98 26.57
C LEU A 378 -0.02 -12.01 25.43
N THR A 379 -0.34 -11.55 24.22
CA THR A 379 -0.44 -12.35 22.99
C THR A 379 0.13 -11.58 21.81
N ARG A 380 0.44 -12.26 20.70
CA ARG A 380 0.86 -11.63 19.43
C ARG A 380 -0.16 -10.59 18.96
N ARG A 381 -1.46 -10.86 19.12
CA ARG A 381 -2.53 -9.91 18.80
C ARG A 381 -2.47 -8.67 19.70
N GLY A 382 -2.17 -8.85 20.98
CA GLY A 382 -1.98 -7.75 21.93
C GLY A 382 -0.80 -6.86 21.56
N VAL A 383 0.35 -7.44 21.19
CA VAL A 383 1.53 -6.69 20.69
C VAL A 383 1.17 -5.88 19.45
N LEU A 384 0.55 -6.50 18.44
CA LEU A 384 0.11 -5.82 17.21
C LEU A 384 -0.88 -4.69 17.50
N SER A 385 -1.86 -4.95 18.40
CA SER A 385 -2.85 -3.95 18.82
C SER A 385 -2.19 -2.76 19.51
N THR A 386 -1.17 -2.98 20.34
CA THR A 386 -0.42 -1.91 21.01
C THR A 386 0.38 -1.08 20.02
N ILE A 387 1.12 -1.71 19.09
CA ILE A 387 1.86 -1.01 18.03
C ILE A 387 0.91 -0.11 17.23
N ASN A 388 -0.24 -0.65 16.80
CA ASN A 388 -1.21 0.08 15.99
C ASN A 388 -1.99 1.15 16.78
N SER A 389 -1.96 1.14 18.11
CA SER A 389 -2.57 2.19 18.93
C SER A 389 -1.75 3.49 18.93
N ILE A 390 -0.47 3.41 18.59
CA ILE A 390 0.40 4.58 18.41
C ILE A 390 0.18 5.12 16.99
N TYR A 391 -0.64 6.14 16.89
CA TYR A 391 -0.94 6.76 15.60
C TYR A 391 0.13 7.77 15.22
N ASP A 392 1.01 7.40 14.32
CA ASP A 392 2.18 8.18 13.91
C ASP A 392 2.39 8.13 12.38
N PRO A 393 1.55 8.83 11.60
CA PRO A 393 1.65 8.79 10.14
C PRO A 393 2.91 9.48 9.59
N LEU A 394 3.46 10.48 10.30
CA LEU A 394 4.66 11.21 9.90
C LEU A 394 5.96 10.54 10.35
N GLY A 395 5.89 9.56 11.25
CA GLY A 395 7.05 8.79 11.71
C GLY A 395 7.89 9.49 12.76
N PHE A 396 7.32 10.38 13.56
CA PHE A 396 7.99 10.99 14.70
C PHE A 396 8.47 9.93 15.70
N ALA A 397 7.57 9.00 16.07
CA ALA A 397 7.85 7.91 17.00
C ALA A 397 8.33 6.62 16.28
N ALA A 398 8.76 6.69 15.02
CA ALA A 398 9.22 5.52 14.29
C ALA A 398 10.36 4.76 15.00
N PRO A 399 11.37 5.42 15.62
CA PRO A 399 12.39 4.73 16.39
C PRO A 399 11.88 4.01 17.64
N VAL A 400 10.78 4.46 18.24
CA VAL A 400 10.16 3.80 19.40
C VAL A 400 9.32 2.61 18.93
N THR A 401 8.55 2.78 17.86
CA THR A 401 7.64 1.74 17.35
C THR A 401 8.38 0.58 16.67
N ILE A 402 9.63 0.81 16.18
CA ILE A 402 10.40 -0.25 15.53
C ILE A 402 10.72 -1.39 16.50
N GLU A 403 10.96 -1.11 17.79
CA GLU A 403 11.21 -2.14 18.80
C GLU A 403 10.02 -3.09 18.95
N GLY A 404 8.80 -2.55 19.03
CA GLY A 404 7.58 -3.37 19.06
C GLY A 404 7.40 -4.19 17.78
N LYS A 405 7.70 -3.62 16.61
CA LYS A 405 7.64 -4.33 15.32
C LYS A 405 8.68 -5.44 15.23
N LEU A 406 9.87 -5.24 15.79
CA LEU A 406 10.93 -6.27 15.88
C LEU A 406 10.51 -7.41 16.79
N LEU A 407 9.93 -7.11 17.94
CA LEU A 407 9.36 -8.11 18.84
C LEU A 407 8.26 -8.92 18.14
N LEU A 408 7.33 -8.26 17.48
CA LEU A 408 6.26 -8.93 16.72
C LEU A 408 6.83 -9.84 15.62
N ARG A 409 7.90 -9.44 14.93
CA ARG A 409 8.59 -10.25 13.93
C ARG A 409 9.16 -11.54 14.56
N GLN A 410 9.84 -11.44 15.71
CA GLN A 410 10.36 -12.59 16.43
C GLN A 410 9.27 -13.59 16.82
N LEU A 411 8.13 -13.06 17.29
CA LEU A 411 6.97 -13.87 17.64
C LEU A 411 6.28 -14.54 16.44
N THR A 412 6.55 -14.08 15.21
CA THR A 412 5.87 -14.59 14.00
C THR A 412 6.55 -15.83 13.44
N ASP A 413 7.80 -16.11 13.80
CA ASP A 413 8.55 -17.29 13.36
C ASP A 413 8.08 -18.61 13.99
N GLY A 414 7.39 -18.57 15.12
CA GLY A 414 6.83 -19.75 15.78
C GLY A 414 5.47 -20.18 15.17
N ASN A 415 5.22 -21.48 15.17
CA ASN A 415 3.92 -22.07 14.77
C ASN A 415 2.79 -21.81 15.80
N THR A 416 2.95 -20.85 16.70
CA THR A 416 1.97 -20.50 17.74
C THR A 416 0.84 -19.64 17.17
N GLY A 417 -0.38 -19.84 17.65
CA GLY A 417 -1.55 -19.05 17.25
C GLY A 417 -1.45 -17.57 17.67
N TRP A 418 -2.24 -16.70 17.05
CA TRP A 418 -2.27 -15.26 17.34
C TRP A 418 -2.69 -14.90 18.77
N ASP A 419 -3.48 -15.76 19.40
CA ASP A 419 -4.04 -15.57 20.75
C ASP A 419 -3.37 -16.48 21.78
N ALA A 420 -2.30 -17.20 21.39
CA ALA A 420 -1.50 -17.97 22.32
C ALA A 420 -0.76 -17.03 23.30
N PRO A 421 -0.71 -17.35 24.60
CA PRO A 421 0.07 -16.60 25.58
C PRO A 421 1.55 -16.55 25.18
N LEU A 422 2.18 -15.39 25.39
CA LEU A 422 3.63 -15.24 25.17
C LEU A 422 4.39 -15.99 26.26
N ILE A 423 5.53 -16.56 25.86
CA ILE A 423 6.47 -17.22 26.79
C ILE A 423 7.09 -16.14 27.70
N ASP A 424 7.46 -16.49 28.92
CA ASP A 424 7.89 -15.55 29.96
C ASP A 424 8.92 -14.51 29.52
N ILE A 425 9.95 -14.89 28.77
CA ILE A 425 11.01 -13.97 28.29
C ILE A 425 10.44 -12.95 27.28
N GLU A 426 9.60 -13.40 26.38
CA GLU A 426 8.98 -12.55 25.36
C GLU A 426 7.92 -11.66 25.96
N GLY A 427 7.15 -12.18 26.93
CA GLY A 427 6.19 -11.43 27.71
C GLY A 427 6.85 -10.31 28.52
N GLN A 428 8.01 -10.58 29.15
CA GLN A 428 8.78 -9.55 29.87
C GLN A 428 9.29 -8.45 28.95
N LYS A 429 9.87 -8.80 27.79
CA LYS A 429 10.33 -7.82 26.78
C LYS A 429 9.19 -6.92 26.30
N TRP A 430 8.03 -7.53 26.05
CA TRP A 430 6.86 -6.77 25.63
C TRP A 430 6.34 -5.84 26.74
N GLN A 431 6.30 -6.28 27.99
CA GLN A 431 5.91 -5.43 29.13
C GLN A 431 6.88 -4.26 29.32
N MET A 432 8.17 -4.51 29.24
CA MET A 432 9.20 -3.45 29.32
C MET A 432 9.00 -2.40 28.25
N TRP A 433 8.86 -2.83 26.97
CA TRP A 433 8.61 -1.91 25.86
C TRP A 433 7.28 -1.18 26.03
N ARG A 434 6.19 -1.88 26.39
CA ARG A 434 4.89 -1.27 26.62
C ARG A 434 4.93 -0.21 27.72
N ASN A 435 5.58 -0.51 28.84
CA ASN A 435 5.69 0.42 29.96
C ASN A 435 6.51 1.68 29.59
N SER A 436 7.51 1.54 28.71
CA SER A 436 8.28 2.66 28.21
C SER A 436 7.46 3.63 27.34
N LEU A 437 6.35 3.18 26.76
CA LEU A 437 5.50 4.02 25.89
C LEU A 437 4.85 5.19 26.61
N SER A 438 4.73 5.15 27.94
CA SER A 438 4.25 6.30 28.74
C SER A 438 5.09 7.55 28.51
N GLY A 439 6.40 7.42 28.27
CA GLY A 439 7.27 8.53 27.94
C GLY A 439 6.94 9.26 26.63
N LEU A 440 6.11 8.68 25.74
CA LEU A 440 5.61 9.39 24.57
C LEU A 440 4.62 10.51 24.92
N GLN A 441 3.99 10.46 26.10
CA GLN A 441 3.03 11.51 26.53
C GLN A 441 3.71 12.84 26.78
N ASP A 442 5.02 12.81 27.13
CA ASP A 442 5.82 14.01 27.38
C ASP A 442 6.45 14.57 26.08
N VAL A 443 6.29 13.86 24.95
CA VAL A 443 6.83 14.28 23.66
C VAL A 443 5.93 15.32 23.01
N SER A 444 6.52 16.47 22.68
CA SER A 444 5.86 17.60 22.03
C SER A 444 6.63 18.01 20.79
N ILE A 445 6.03 17.78 19.61
CA ILE A 445 6.65 18.05 18.31
C ILE A 445 6.05 19.32 17.71
N PRO A 446 6.81 20.38 17.46
CA PRO A 446 6.27 21.59 16.83
C PRO A 446 5.52 21.25 15.54
N ARG A 447 4.32 21.82 15.36
CA ARG A 447 3.56 21.61 14.14
C ARG A 447 4.30 22.21 12.95
N GLN A 448 4.81 23.44 13.09
CA GLN A 448 5.60 24.06 12.06
C GLN A 448 6.94 23.35 11.87
N TYR A 449 7.47 23.41 10.66
CA TYR A 449 8.84 22.92 10.37
C TYR A 449 9.88 23.81 11.00
N VAL A 450 9.67 25.11 10.91
CA VAL A 450 10.59 26.16 11.36
C VAL A 450 9.81 27.31 12.01
N PRO A 451 10.41 28.12 12.87
CA PRO A 451 9.69 29.20 13.59
C PRO A 451 9.20 30.36 12.71
N CYS A 452 9.62 30.41 11.43
CA CYS A 452 9.27 31.46 10.48
C CYS A 452 8.32 30.96 9.39
N SER A 453 7.69 31.90 8.66
CA SER A 453 6.90 31.56 7.47
C SER A 453 7.80 31.07 6.33
N LEU A 454 7.40 30.00 5.66
CA LEU A 454 8.13 29.50 4.49
C LEU A 454 7.96 30.40 3.25
N GLN A 455 6.95 31.27 3.22
CA GLN A 455 6.79 32.26 2.13
C GLN A 455 7.89 33.34 2.15
N GLY A 456 8.50 33.62 3.30
CA GLY A 456 9.58 34.57 3.46
C GLY A 456 10.98 33.94 3.43
N SER A 457 11.09 32.66 3.13
CA SER A 457 12.39 31.98 3.09
C SER A 457 13.15 32.32 1.80
N VAL A 458 14.45 32.63 1.94
CA VAL A 458 15.35 32.94 0.83
C VAL A 458 15.86 31.65 0.16
N ARG A 459 16.09 30.61 0.95
CA ARG A 459 16.63 29.35 0.48
C ARG A 459 16.06 28.18 1.27
N ASN A 460 15.57 27.18 0.53
CA ASN A 460 15.06 25.91 1.09
C ASN A 460 15.88 24.76 0.56
N GLU A 461 16.35 23.89 1.42
CA GLU A 461 17.04 22.65 1.07
C GLU A 461 16.36 21.45 1.71
N LEU A 462 16.33 20.33 1.01
CA LEU A 462 15.82 19.08 1.54
C LEU A 462 16.96 18.08 1.73
N HIS A 463 17.14 17.62 2.96
CA HIS A 463 18.17 16.67 3.35
C HIS A 463 17.55 15.36 3.76
N VAL A 464 17.88 14.26 3.07
CA VAL A 464 17.30 12.94 3.32
C VAL A 464 18.39 11.97 3.71
N PHE A 465 18.26 11.37 4.89
CA PHE A 465 19.22 10.41 5.46
C PHE A 465 18.63 9.01 5.41
N CYS A 466 19.49 8.02 5.13
CA CYS A 466 19.09 6.63 5.16
C CYS A 466 20.16 5.74 5.81
N ASP A 467 19.69 4.66 6.44
CA ASP A 467 20.50 3.67 7.13
C ASP A 467 19.85 2.29 7.08
N ALA A 468 20.66 1.25 7.25
CA ALA A 468 20.19 -0.12 7.40
C ALA A 468 21.01 -0.92 8.42
N SER A 469 20.29 -1.70 9.20
CA SER A 469 20.83 -2.73 10.07
C SER A 469 20.36 -4.12 9.65
N GLU A 470 20.86 -5.17 10.27
CA GLU A 470 20.33 -6.53 10.08
C GLU A 470 18.83 -6.65 10.45
N LYS A 471 18.34 -5.74 11.27
CA LYS A 471 16.99 -5.80 11.84
C LYS A 471 15.98 -4.91 11.11
N ALA A 472 16.41 -3.76 10.62
CA ALA A 472 15.52 -2.75 10.06
C ALA A 472 16.22 -1.86 9.03
N ILE A 473 15.43 -1.20 8.19
CA ILE A 473 15.86 -0.08 7.37
C ILE A 473 15.12 1.18 7.79
N ALA A 474 15.76 2.33 7.69
CA ALA A 474 15.19 3.63 8.03
C ALA A 474 15.56 4.70 7.01
N ALA A 475 14.68 5.69 6.87
CA ALA A 475 15.00 6.94 6.20
C ALA A 475 14.23 8.08 6.87
N VAL A 476 14.84 9.28 6.89
CA VAL A 476 14.27 10.49 7.50
C VAL A 476 14.66 11.72 6.69
N ALA A 477 13.69 12.62 6.51
CA ALA A 477 13.88 13.86 5.76
C ALA A 477 13.75 15.09 6.66
N TYR A 478 14.63 16.06 6.44
CA TYR A 478 14.64 17.35 7.12
C TYR A 478 14.59 18.47 6.10
N LEU A 479 13.80 19.49 6.43
CA LEU A 479 13.77 20.76 5.71
C LEU A 479 14.76 21.73 6.37
N HIS A 480 15.73 22.25 5.62
CA HIS A 480 16.68 23.26 6.06
C HIS A 480 16.33 24.59 5.38
N VAL A 481 15.97 25.57 6.17
CA VAL A 481 15.44 26.86 5.74
C VAL A 481 16.38 27.97 6.16
N PHE A 482 16.62 28.92 5.25
CA PHE A 482 17.40 30.12 5.49
C PHE A 482 16.50 31.35 5.30
N ASN A 483 16.47 32.26 6.27
CA ASN A 483 15.75 33.52 6.21
C ASN A 483 16.59 34.66 5.61
N GLU A 484 16.02 35.84 5.44
CA GLU A 484 16.72 37.04 4.92
C GLU A 484 17.87 37.49 5.80
N GLU A 485 17.83 37.19 7.10
CA GLU A 485 18.88 37.53 8.10
C GLU A 485 20.00 36.48 8.11
N ASN A 486 19.95 35.51 7.19
CA ASN A 486 20.86 34.37 7.11
C ASN A 486 20.86 33.46 8.36
N GLU A 487 19.81 33.56 9.19
CA GLU A 487 19.53 32.53 10.19
C GLU A 487 19.00 31.25 9.52
N HIS A 488 19.38 30.14 10.07
CA HIS A 488 18.97 28.86 9.49
C HIS A 488 18.32 27.96 10.53
N TYR A 489 17.32 27.19 10.05
CA TYR A 489 16.51 26.30 10.88
C TYR A 489 16.38 24.94 10.20
N VAL A 490 16.37 23.87 11.00
CA VAL A 490 16.19 22.51 10.53
C VAL A 490 14.91 21.93 11.13
N GLY A 491 13.98 21.49 10.27
CA GLY A 491 12.72 20.92 10.70
C GLY A 491 12.53 19.48 10.20
N PHE A 492 12.07 18.60 11.07
CA PHE A 492 11.70 17.23 10.71
C PHE A 492 10.51 17.24 9.76
N VAL A 493 10.63 16.60 8.58
CA VAL A 493 9.54 16.49 7.60
C VAL A 493 8.79 15.17 7.78
N ILE A 494 9.46 14.05 7.60
CA ILE A 494 8.89 12.71 7.67
C ILE A 494 10.00 11.68 7.89
N GLY A 495 9.70 10.64 8.68
CA GLY A 495 10.57 9.48 8.84
C GLY A 495 9.82 8.18 8.62
N LYS A 496 10.50 7.16 8.12
CA LYS A 496 9.95 5.80 7.94
C LYS A 496 10.94 4.74 8.38
N THR A 497 10.43 3.75 9.08
CA THR A 497 11.17 2.53 9.43
C THR A 497 10.44 1.29 8.93
N LYS A 498 11.17 0.34 8.37
CA LYS A 498 10.63 -0.95 7.92
C LYS A 498 11.50 -2.07 8.52
N VAL A 499 10.85 -3.09 9.06
CA VAL A 499 11.53 -4.28 9.58
C VAL A 499 12.15 -5.05 8.42
N ALA A 500 13.42 -5.43 8.55
CA ALA A 500 14.12 -6.24 7.54
C ALA A 500 13.59 -7.69 7.54
N PRO A 501 13.54 -8.37 6.39
CA PRO A 501 13.23 -9.81 6.34
C PRO A 501 14.26 -10.63 7.14
N LEU A 502 13.82 -11.73 7.77
CA LEU A 502 14.68 -12.58 8.60
C LEU A 502 15.77 -13.30 7.81
N HIS A 503 15.48 -13.64 6.56
CA HIS A 503 16.39 -14.43 5.71
C HIS A 503 16.49 -13.86 4.29
N GLY A 504 17.64 -14.07 3.67
CA GLY A 504 17.84 -13.82 2.23
C GLY A 504 18.32 -12.42 1.86
N HIS A 505 18.66 -11.57 2.83
CA HIS A 505 19.22 -10.25 2.59
C HIS A 505 20.57 -10.07 3.27
N THR A 506 21.52 -9.50 2.53
CA THR A 506 22.82 -9.06 3.04
C THR A 506 22.73 -7.59 3.44
N ILE A 507 23.63 -7.12 4.32
CA ILE A 507 23.67 -5.70 4.73
C ILE A 507 23.71 -4.75 3.53
N PRO A 508 24.58 -4.90 2.50
CA PRO A 508 24.57 -3.99 1.34
C PRO A 508 23.25 -3.97 0.57
N ARG A 509 22.49 -5.07 0.60
CA ARG A 509 21.14 -5.10 -0.02
C ARG A 509 20.12 -4.34 0.82
N LEU A 510 20.21 -4.40 2.14
CA LEU A 510 19.35 -3.63 3.05
C LEU A 510 19.67 -2.14 2.96
N GLU A 511 20.97 -1.78 2.92
CA GLU A 511 21.41 -0.41 2.69
C GLU A 511 20.90 0.16 1.34
N LEU A 512 20.94 -0.62 0.27
CA LEU A 512 20.36 -0.22 -1.01
C LEU A 512 18.82 -0.06 -0.92
N CYS A 513 18.15 -0.88 -0.11
CA CYS A 513 16.71 -0.72 0.16
C CYS A 513 16.41 0.54 0.99
N SER A 514 17.28 0.92 1.92
CA SER A 514 17.12 2.17 2.68
C SER A 514 17.32 3.40 1.78
N ALA A 515 18.27 3.35 0.84
CA ALA A 515 18.47 4.38 -0.16
C ALA A 515 17.22 4.55 -1.07
N LEU A 516 16.60 3.45 -1.49
CA LEU A 516 15.33 3.49 -2.22
C LEU A 516 14.21 4.11 -1.36
N LEU A 517 14.13 3.75 -0.06
CA LEU A 517 13.17 4.35 0.88
C LEU A 517 13.39 5.85 1.03
N ALA A 518 14.63 6.33 1.01
CA ALA A 518 14.96 7.77 1.04
C ALA A 518 14.39 8.49 -0.20
N VAL A 519 14.52 7.90 -1.38
CA VAL A 519 13.93 8.45 -2.60
C VAL A 519 12.39 8.46 -2.54
N GLU A 520 11.75 7.40 -2.00
CA GLU A 520 10.29 7.38 -1.78
C GLU A 520 9.84 8.52 -0.85
N ILE A 521 10.60 8.80 0.21
CA ILE A 521 10.33 9.92 1.15
C ILE A 521 10.52 11.27 0.46
N TYR A 522 11.58 11.42 -0.31
CA TYR A 522 11.83 12.62 -1.10
C TYR A 522 10.67 12.93 -2.05
N GLN A 523 10.23 11.95 -2.82
CA GLN A 523 9.11 12.13 -3.73
C GLN A 523 7.85 12.60 -3.00
N LEU A 524 7.54 11.96 -1.88
CA LEU A 524 6.39 12.33 -1.05
C LEU A 524 6.50 13.77 -0.52
N ALA A 525 7.67 14.18 -0.05
CA ALA A 525 7.92 15.53 0.43
C ALA A 525 7.83 16.55 -0.71
N ASN A 526 8.48 16.28 -1.85
CA ASN A 526 8.50 17.16 -3.01
C ASN A 526 7.12 17.39 -3.63
N GLU A 527 6.32 16.31 -3.74
CA GLU A 527 4.94 16.39 -4.27
C GLU A 527 4.00 17.20 -3.36
N ASN A 528 4.26 17.24 -2.05
CA ASN A 528 3.30 17.78 -1.06
C ASN A 528 3.72 19.09 -0.40
N LEU A 529 4.99 19.39 -0.26
CA LEU A 529 5.44 20.67 0.30
C LEU A 529 5.13 21.85 -0.63
N ASN A 530 5.17 21.60 -1.93
CA ASN A 530 4.90 22.64 -2.96
C ASN A 530 5.74 23.93 -2.71
N ILE A 531 7.02 23.72 -2.42
CA ILE A 531 8.05 24.75 -2.30
C ILE A 531 9.19 24.41 -3.23
N GLU A 532 9.92 25.41 -3.71
CA GLU A 532 11.10 25.18 -4.54
C GLU A 532 12.29 24.87 -3.64
N PHE A 533 12.98 23.74 -3.90
CA PHE A 533 14.22 23.39 -3.23
C PHE A 533 15.40 23.81 -4.09
N VAL A 534 16.25 24.68 -3.55
CA VAL A 534 17.52 25.05 -4.20
C VAL A 534 18.43 23.83 -4.28
N ASN A 535 18.46 23.01 -3.24
CA ASN A 535 19.23 21.78 -3.18
C ASN A 535 18.42 20.64 -2.55
N VAL A 536 18.61 19.44 -3.12
CA VAL A 536 18.16 18.19 -2.50
C VAL A 536 19.37 17.28 -2.36
N LYS A 537 19.69 16.89 -1.14
CA LYS A 537 20.84 16.04 -0.83
C LYS A 537 20.40 14.77 -0.11
N PHE A 538 20.95 13.63 -0.54
CA PHE A 538 20.75 12.33 0.08
C PHE A 538 22.04 11.93 0.80
N TYR A 539 21.91 11.27 1.95
CA TYR A 539 23.03 10.87 2.80
C TYR A 539 22.93 9.39 3.16
N SER A 540 24.04 8.68 3.00
CA SER A 540 24.22 7.30 3.46
C SER A 540 25.62 7.11 4.01
N ASP A 541 25.77 6.28 5.03
CA ASP A 541 27.07 5.85 5.55
C ASP A 541 27.62 4.63 4.79
N SER A 542 26.86 4.06 3.85
CA SER A 542 27.29 2.96 3.02
C SER A 542 28.04 3.43 1.77
N ARG A 543 29.38 3.37 1.81
CA ARG A 543 30.20 3.62 0.62
C ARG A 543 29.89 2.65 -0.52
N VAL A 544 29.41 1.45 -0.21
CA VAL A 544 29.01 0.46 -1.22
C VAL A 544 27.80 0.95 -2.02
N VAL A 545 26.78 1.47 -1.34
CA VAL A 545 25.58 2.03 -2.00
C VAL A 545 25.94 3.26 -2.82
N LEU A 546 26.76 4.16 -2.28
CA LEU A 546 27.26 5.33 -3.02
C LEU A 546 28.02 4.90 -4.27
N GLY A 547 28.88 3.85 -4.17
CA GLY A 547 29.56 3.26 -5.32
C GLY A 547 28.60 2.62 -6.33
N TYR A 548 27.49 2.00 -5.90
CA TYR A 548 26.47 1.50 -6.83
C TYR A 548 25.78 2.62 -7.60
N ILE A 549 25.43 3.71 -6.92
CA ILE A 549 24.70 4.84 -7.51
C ILE A 549 25.60 5.63 -8.50
N SER A 550 26.88 5.79 -8.16
CA SER A 550 27.85 6.52 -8.99
C SER A 550 28.43 5.69 -10.15
N ASN A 551 28.15 4.39 -10.19
CA ASN A 551 28.76 3.51 -11.17
C ASN A 551 28.15 3.65 -12.57
N GLN A 552 29.02 3.89 -13.57
CA GLN A 552 28.64 4.02 -14.98
C GLN A 552 29.07 2.82 -15.87
N THR A 553 30.02 2.03 -15.41
CA THR A 553 30.73 1.05 -16.31
C THR A 553 30.48 -0.41 -15.96
N ARG A 554 30.13 -0.73 -14.71
CA ARG A 554 30.00 -2.11 -14.24
C ARG A 554 28.59 -2.62 -14.38
N ARG A 555 28.45 -3.92 -14.67
CA ARG A 555 27.16 -4.60 -14.76
C ARG A 555 26.80 -5.17 -13.39
N PHE A 556 25.69 -4.77 -12.84
CA PHE A 556 25.12 -5.28 -11.60
C PHE A 556 24.24 -6.51 -11.82
N PHE A 557 24.06 -7.29 -10.77
CA PHE A 557 22.98 -8.28 -10.73
C PHE A 557 21.62 -7.58 -10.79
N ILE A 558 20.60 -8.24 -11.33
CA ILE A 558 19.24 -7.68 -11.55
C ILE A 558 18.68 -7.04 -10.28
N TYR A 559 18.91 -7.63 -9.10
CA TYR A 559 18.44 -7.08 -7.84
C TYR A 559 18.97 -5.66 -7.56
N VAL A 560 20.26 -5.46 -7.75
CA VAL A 560 20.93 -4.17 -7.55
C VAL A 560 20.56 -3.22 -8.68
N SER A 561 20.65 -3.68 -9.94
CA SER A 561 20.35 -2.88 -11.13
C SER A 561 18.97 -2.24 -11.07
N ASN A 562 17.92 -3.02 -10.77
CA ASN A 562 16.55 -2.51 -10.70
C ASN A 562 16.36 -1.43 -9.63
N ARG A 563 17.07 -1.54 -8.50
CA ARG A 563 16.96 -0.55 -7.41
C ARG A 563 17.76 0.70 -7.71
N VAL A 564 18.96 0.57 -8.23
CA VAL A 564 19.78 1.70 -8.68
C VAL A 564 19.04 2.48 -9.79
N GLU A 565 18.43 1.79 -10.73
CA GLU A 565 17.59 2.42 -11.77
C GLU A 565 16.42 3.21 -11.15
N GLN A 566 15.71 2.63 -10.19
CA GLN A 566 14.62 3.33 -9.48
C GLN A 566 15.12 4.55 -8.69
N ILE A 567 16.28 4.45 -8.05
CA ILE A 567 16.92 5.56 -7.33
C ILE A 567 17.29 6.67 -8.32
N LEU A 568 17.96 6.33 -9.42
CA LEU A 568 18.42 7.29 -10.43
C LEU A 568 17.30 7.87 -11.29
N LYS A 569 16.11 7.27 -11.29
CA LYS A 569 14.92 7.85 -11.94
C LYS A 569 14.51 9.18 -11.29
N HIS A 570 14.78 9.37 -10.00
CA HIS A 570 14.30 10.51 -9.21
C HIS A 570 15.44 11.26 -8.50
N SER A 571 16.67 10.85 -8.68
CA SER A 571 17.86 11.50 -8.12
C SER A 571 19.04 11.39 -9.08
N THR A 572 20.06 12.20 -8.86
CA THR A 572 21.32 12.13 -9.62
C THR A 572 22.46 11.71 -8.70
N PRO A 573 23.54 11.08 -9.20
CA PRO A 573 24.68 10.68 -8.36
C PRO A 573 25.28 11.84 -7.56
N LYS A 574 25.27 13.07 -8.10
CA LYS A 574 25.79 14.26 -7.43
C LYS A 574 25.02 14.67 -6.16
N GLN A 575 23.77 14.22 -6.01
CA GLN A 575 22.95 14.50 -4.84
C GLN A 575 23.25 13.54 -3.67
N TRP A 576 24.00 12.45 -3.91
CA TRP A 576 24.31 11.43 -2.92
C TRP A 576 25.64 11.70 -2.25
N ASN A 577 25.62 11.81 -0.93
CA ASN A 577 26.74 12.20 -0.09
C ASN A 577 27.02 11.17 0.99
N TYR A 578 28.26 11.06 1.40
CA TYR A 578 28.63 10.23 2.54
C TYR A 578 28.34 10.97 3.85
N VAL A 579 27.82 10.28 4.83
CA VAL A 579 27.68 10.73 6.21
C VAL A 579 28.35 9.71 7.14
N PRO A 580 29.17 10.15 8.12
CA PRO A 580 29.70 9.23 9.14
C PRO A 580 28.56 8.61 9.95
N THR A 581 28.64 7.31 10.25
CA THR A 581 27.59 6.55 10.97
C THR A 581 27.15 7.22 12.27
N GLY A 582 28.09 7.77 13.05
CA GLY A 582 27.76 8.46 14.30
C GLY A 582 26.99 9.78 14.13
N LEU A 583 26.94 10.34 12.92
CA LEU A 583 26.21 11.57 12.58
C LEU A 583 24.96 11.30 11.74
N ASN A 584 24.67 10.03 11.40
CA ASN A 584 23.51 9.64 10.60
C ASN A 584 22.25 9.52 11.49
N PRO A 585 21.29 10.44 11.42
CA PRO A 585 20.08 10.36 12.23
C PRO A 585 19.22 9.13 11.93
N ALA A 586 19.33 8.53 10.73
CA ALA A 586 18.59 7.33 10.35
C ALA A 586 19.04 6.07 11.11
N ASP A 587 20.27 6.05 11.68
CA ASP A 587 20.79 4.96 12.53
C ASP A 587 19.90 4.73 13.77
N ILE A 588 19.36 5.81 14.36
CA ILE A 588 18.39 5.71 15.46
C ILE A 588 17.12 4.94 15.03
N GLY A 589 16.67 5.17 13.79
CA GLY A 589 15.50 4.49 13.24
C GLY A 589 15.69 3.00 13.01
N THR A 590 16.93 2.52 12.85
CA THR A 590 17.24 1.10 12.64
C THR A 590 17.55 0.36 13.94
N ARG A 591 18.03 1.06 14.97
CA ARG A 591 18.41 0.48 16.26
C ARG A 591 17.31 0.52 17.30
N GLY A 592 16.41 1.48 17.19
CA GLY A 592 15.39 1.77 18.20
C GLY A 592 15.85 2.79 19.25
N LEU A 593 14.86 3.38 19.94
CA LEU A 593 15.09 4.39 20.97
C LEU A 593 13.99 4.32 22.03
N ALA A 594 14.36 4.44 23.30
CA ALA A 594 13.40 4.55 24.39
C ALA A 594 12.57 5.85 24.27
N ALA A 595 11.29 5.79 24.62
CA ALA A 595 10.33 6.87 24.38
C ALA A 595 10.71 8.21 25.06
N ASP A 596 11.26 8.13 26.28
CA ASP A 596 11.72 9.28 27.06
C ASP A 596 12.88 10.06 26.41
N LYS A 597 13.65 9.40 25.54
CA LYS A 597 14.79 10.01 24.82
C LYS A 597 14.39 10.59 23.45
N LEU A 598 13.16 10.38 23.01
CA LEU A 598 12.74 10.75 21.65
C LEU A 598 12.81 12.25 21.42
N GLN A 599 12.32 13.07 22.36
CA GLN A 599 12.27 14.53 22.24
C GLN A 599 13.66 15.16 22.01
N SER A 600 14.69 14.67 22.69
CA SER A 600 16.07 15.18 22.60
C SER A 600 16.91 14.50 21.52
N SER A 601 16.34 13.56 20.77
CA SER A 601 17.08 12.79 19.77
C SER A 601 17.35 13.58 18.49
N VAL A 602 18.47 13.25 17.82
CA VAL A 602 18.78 13.79 16.49
C VAL A 602 17.72 13.37 15.46
N TRP A 603 16.95 12.31 15.70
CA TRP A 603 15.83 11.94 14.86
C TRP A 603 14.78 13.05 14.78
N ILE A 604 14.43 13.68 15.90
CA ILE A 604 13.43 14.76 15.96
C ILE A 604 14.06 16.14 15.69
N GLN A 605 15.23 16.43 16.33
CA GLN A 605 15.85 17.75 16.25
C GLN A 605 16.58 17.98 14.93
N GLY A 606 16.91 16.91 14.21
CA GLY A 606 17.75 16.99 13.01
C GLY A 606 19.25 17.14 13.31
N PRO A 607 20.12 16.82 12.33
CA PRO A 607 21.57 16.91 12.48
C PRO A 607 22.08 18.33 12.18
N ILE A 608 21.67 19.32 12.96
CA ILE A 608 21.93 20.76 12.75
C ILE A 608 23.43 21.04 12.59
N GLU A 609 24.25 20.54 13.50
CA GLU A 609 25.71 20.79 13.45
C GLU A 609 26.38 20.25 12.19
N PHE A 610 25.93 19.07 11.73
CA PHE A 610 26.41 18.45 10.50
C PHE A 610 26.03 19.29 9.27
N LEU A 611 24.78 19.75 9.19
CA LEU A 611 24.26 20.52 8.06
C LEU A 611 24.90 21.92 7.99
N THR A 612 25.17 22.56 9.15
CA THR A 612 25.83 23.87 9.22
C THR A 612 27.26 23.78 8.71
N ARG A 613 28.03 22.75 9.08
CA ARG A 613 29.42 22.58 8.60
C ARG A 613 29.45 22.37 7.07
N GLN A 614 28.51 21.58 6.52
CA GLN A 614 28.44 21.35 5.09
C GLN A 614 28.04 22.58 4.26
N SER A 615 27.30 23.52 4.84
CA SER A 615 26.94 24.76 4.14
C SER A 615 28.13 25.74 4.00
N VAL A 616 29.11 25.66 4.91
CA VAL A 616 30.35 26.49 4.88
C VAL A 616 31.39 25.89 3.95
N GLU A 617 31.47 24.56 3.84
CA GLU A 617 32.45 23.83 2.98
C GLU A 617 32.02 23.73 1.49
N SER A 618 30.83 24.12 1.14
CA SER A 618 30.35 24.03 -0.27
C SER A 618 30.97 25.05 -1.23
N ASP A 619 31.74 26.03 -0.72
CA ASP A 619 32.52 26.97 -1.54
C ASP A 619 33.89 26.42 -1.97
N ASP A 620 34.38 25.35 -1.35
CA ASP A 620 35.57 24.61 -1.74
C ASP A 620 35.22 23.18 -2.18
N ALA A 621 34.81 23.05 -3.43
CA ALA A 621 34.48 21.77 -4.03
C ALA A 621 35.75 20.93 -4.31
N SER A 622 36.26 20.24 -3.32
CA SER A 622 37.08 19.06 -3.55
C SER A 622 36.17 17.84 -3.58
N SER A 623 35.85 17.39 -4.80
CA SER A 623 35.24 16.08 -5.07
C SER A 623 36.05 15.00 -4.33
N MET A 624 35.46 14.39 -3.27
CA MET A 624 36.00 13.15 -2.75
C MET A 624 35.91 12.11 -3.85
N ASP A 625 37.00 11.83 -4.52
CA ASP A 625 37.17 10.67 -5.36
C ASP A 625 36.92 9.42 -4.49
N ILE A 626 35.71 8.84 -4.63
CA ILE A 626 35.38 7.54 -4.06
C ILE A 626 36.35 6.57 -4.71
N CYS A 627 37.34 6.12 -3.95
CA CYS A 627 38.43 5.27 -4.44
C CYS A 627 37.83 4.02 -5.09
N GLN A 628 37.98 3.89 -6.41
CA GLN A 628 37.47 2.75 -7.20
C GLN A 628 37.95 1.38 -6.66
N SER A 629 39.00 1.36 -5.83
CA SER A 629 39.51 0.15 -5.16
C SER A 629 38.52 -0.48 -4.20
N ASP A 630 37.71 0.31 -3.46
CA ASP A 630 36.80 -0.22 -2.45
C ASP A 630 35.56 -0.88 -3.06
N VAL A 631 35.19 -0.48 -4.29
CA VAL A 631 34.09 -1.10 -5.04
C VAL A 631 34.50 -2.48 -5.61
N ASN A 632 35.81 -2.69 -5.83
CA ASN A 632 36.35 -3.93 -6.40
C ASN A 632 36.35 -5.10 -5.39
N THR A 633 36.44 -4.84 -4.11
CA THR A 633 36.53 -5.86 -3.07
C THR A 633 35.20 -6.54 -2.79
N TYR A 634 34.06 -5.82 -2.97
CA TYR A 634 32.72 -6.33 -2.66
C TYR A 634 31.97 -6.98 -3.82
N LEU A 635 32.50 -6.91 -5.06
CA LEU A 635 31.87 -7.54 -6.22
C LEU A 635 32.26 -9.02 -6.39
N SER A 636 33.28 -9.48 -5.70
CA SER A 636 33.79 -10.87 -5.77
C SER A 636 33.42 -11.74 -4.57
N GLU A 637 32.96 -11.17 -3.48
CA GLU A 637 32.59 -11.93 -2.28
C GLU A 637 31.08 -12.01 -2.12
N VAL A 638 30.48 -12.99 -2.79
CA VAL A 638 29.45 -13.78 -2.13
C VAL A 638 30.22 -14.61 -1.11
N GLU A 639 30.38 -14.07 0.08
CA GLU A 639 30.83 -14.95 1.16
C GLU A 639 29.84 -16.11 1.28
N PRO A 640 30.32 -17.35 1.22
CA PRO A 640 29.54 -18.46 1.72
C PRO A 640 29.31 -18.19 3.22
N VAL A 641 28.08 -18.36 3.68
CA VAL A 641 27.75 -18.61 5.08
C VAL A 641 28.94 -19.32 5.72
N SER A 642 29.46 -18.78 6.84
CA SER A 642 30.58 -19.29 7.59
C SER A 642 30.55 -20.80 7.58
N SER A 643 31.45 -21.39 6.84
CA SER A 643 31.64 -22.81 6.76
C SER A 643 32.50 -23.23 7.95
N SER A 644 31.95 -24.02 8.84
CA SER A 644 32.65 -25.21 9.21
C SER A 644 33.16 -25.90 7.96
N GLU A 645 34.48 -26.09 7.82
CA GLU A 645 35.31 -26.89 6.92
C GLU A 645 34.83 -27.17 5.47
N PRO A 646 35.75 -27.20 4.49
CA PRO A 646 35.41 -27.46 3.10
C PRO A 646 35.08 -28.96 2.93
N GLU A 647 33.85 -29.32 3.13
CA GLU A 647 33.32 -30.52 2.50
C GLU A 647 33.39 -30.33 0.99
N HIS A 648 34.01 -31.24 0.28
CA HIS A 648 34.00 -31.40 -1.18
C HIS A 648 32.54 -31.62 -1.65
N GLY A 649 31.73 -30.57 -1.67
CA GLY A 649 30.35 -30.61 -2.11
C GLY A 649 30.30 -30.91 -3.60
N SER A 650 29.64 -31.99 -3.98
CA SER A 650 29.32 -32.40 -5.34
C SER A 650 28.78 -31.22 -6.14
N ILE A 651 29.15 -31.09 -7.43
CA ILE A 651 28.60 -30.06 -8.39
C ILE A 651 27.08 -30.04 -8.34
N VAL A 652 26.44 -31.16 -8.03
CA VAL A 652 24.99 -31.37 -7.92
C VAL A 652 24.37 -30.55 -6.79
N SER A 653 25.07 -30.32 -5.68
CA SER A 653 24.60 -29.49 -4.57
C SER A 653 24.36 -28.03 -4.97
N ARG A 654 25.06 -27.54 -5.99
CA ARG A 654 24.96 -26.19 -6.53
C ARG A 654 23.67 -25.96 -7.33
N PHE A 655 22.97 -27.04 -7.76
CA PHE A 655 21.68 -26.93 -8.48
C PHE A 655 20.58 -26.29 -7.62
N LYS A 656 20.66 -26.38 -6.30
CA LYS A 656 19.72 -25.75 -5.35
C LYS A 656 19.65 -24.21 -5.48
N ARG A 657 20.65 -23.59 -6.10
CA ARG A 657 20.71 -22.13 -6.32
C ARG A 657 19.79 -21.65 -7.44
N PHE A 658 19.30 -22.56 -8.29
CA PHE A 658 18.45 -22.21 -9.41
C PHE A 658 16.96 -22.36 -9.04
N SER A 659 16.14 -21.40 -9.42
CA SER A 659 14.69 -21.40 -9.23
C SER A 659 13.92 -21.85 -10.47
N GLU A 660 14.57 -21.86 -11.66
CA GLU A 660 13.98 -22.19 -12.95
C GLU A 660 14.85 -23.19 -13.71
N TRP A 661 14.18 -24.17 -14.35
CA TRP A 661 14.85 -25.21 -15.13
C TRP A 661 15.65 -24.65 -16.31
N SER A 662 15.04 -23.78 -17.10
CA SER A 662 15.67 -23.15 -18.27
C SER A 662 16.96 -22.39 -17.92
N ARG A 663 16.98 -21.69 -16.80
CA ARG A 663 18.19 -20.98 -16.34
C ARG A 663 19.31 -21.90 -15.94
N LEU A 664 18.99 -23.04 -15.29
CA LEU A 664 19.96 -24.07 -14.96
C LEU A 664 20.60 -24.65 -16.23
N VAL A 665 19.76 -25.04 -17.21
CA VAL A 665 20.22 -25.64 -18.48
C VAL A 665 21.11 -24.65 -19.26
N HIS A 666 20.72 -23.38 -19.39
CA HIS A 666 21.51 -22.36 -20.06
C HIS A 666 22.86 -22.10 -19.36
N ALA A 667 22.90 -22.08 -18.05
CA ALA A 667 24.14 -21.89 -17.28
C ALA A 667 25.12 -23.04 -17.54
N PHE A 668 24.65 -24.29 -17.52
CA PHE A 668 25.47 -25.46 -17.77
C PHE A 668 25.83 -25.60 -19.25
N GLY A 669 24.97 -25.23 -20.17
CA GLY A 669 25.28 -25.14 -21.59
C GLY A 669 26.47 -24.22 -21.85
N ARG A 670 26.48 -23.00 -21.27
CA ARG A 670 27.59 -22.04 -21.36
C ARG A 670 28.87 -22.57 -20.71
N LEU A 671 28.80 -23.19 -19.56
CA LEU A 671 29.97 -23.79 -18.89
C LEU A 671 30.59 -24.91 -19.74
N LYS A 672 29.78 -25.78 -20.34
CA LYS A 672 30.24 -26.87 -21.19
C LYS A 672 30.84 -26.37 -22.50
N THR A 673 30.24 -25.34 -23.12
CA THR A 673 30.81 -24.67 -24.28
C THR A 673 32.20 -24.09 -23.96
N ARG A 674 32.32 -23.37 -22.83
CA ARG A 674 33.60 -22.79 -22.42
C ARG A 674 34.65 -23.84 -22.07
N ALA A 675 34.27 -24.95 -21.42
CA ALA A 675 35.15 -26.07 -21.15
C ALA A 675 35.65 -26.75 -22.44
N ARG A 676 34.81 -26.87 -23.48
CA ARG A 676 35.20 -27.39 -24.78
C ARG A 676 36.18 -26.47 -25.51
N GLN A 677 35.96 -25.15 -25.50
CA GLN A 677 36.83 -24.15 -26.08
C GLN A 677 38.24 -24.21 -25.44
N VAL A 678 38.32 -24.30 -24.11
CA VAL A 678 39.59 -24.45 -23.38
C VAL A 678 40.34 -25.73 -23.76
N LYS A 679 39.58 -26.84 -23.91
CA LYS A 679 40.17 -28.15 -24.22
C LYS A 679 40.65 -28.28 -25.68
N LYS A 680 39.98 -27.63 -26.64
CA LYS A 680 40.27 -27.78 -28.09
C LYS A 680 41.19 -26.69 -28.66
N LYS A 681 41.58 -25.66 -27.95
CA LYS A 681 42.35 -24.51 -28.44
C LYS A 681 41.87 -23.91 -29.78
N THR A 682 40.55 -24.07 -30.10
CA THR A 682 39.96 -23.56 -31.34
C THR A 682 38.84 -22.59 -31.04
N THR A 683 38.81 -21.51 -31.79
CA THR A 683 37.80 -20.41 -31.72
C THR A 683 36.51 -20.72 -32.46
N GLU A 684 36.26 -21.94 -32.88
CA GLU A 684 35.02 -22.32 -33.55
C GLU A 684 33.86 -22.44 -32.56
N ASP A 685 32.81 -21.65 -32.78
CA ASP A 685 31.56 -21.53 -32.04
C ASP A 685 30.66 -22.78 -32.23
N SER A 686 31.04 -23.94 -31.68
CA SER A 686 30.10 -25.05 -31.52
C SER A 686 29.32 -24.85 -30.18
N LEU A 687 28.21 -24.13 -30.22
CA LEU A 687 27.29 -23.98 -29.10
C LEU A 687 26.74 -25.34 -28.70
N VAL A 688 26.86 -25.67 -27.40
CA VAL A 688 26.23 -26.87 -26.83
C VAL A 688 24.71 -26.71 -26.93
N SER A 689 24.02 -27.65 -27.57
CA SER A 689 22.56 -27.63 -27.69
C SER A 689 21.90 -27.71 -26.32
N PHE A 690 20.69 -27.12 -26.22
CA PHE A 690 19.90 -27.13 -24.97
C PHE A 690 19.67 -28.57 -24.49
N SER A 691 19.30 -29.46 -25.39
CA SER A 691 19.10 -30.89 -25.12
C SER A 691 20.35 -31.61 -24.58
N GLU A 692 21.53 -31.27 -25.11
CA GLU A 692 22.78 -31.83 -24.64
C GLU A 692 23.13 -31.35 -23.19
N ALA A 693 22.80 -30.13 -22.85
CA ALA A 693 22.97 -29.62 -21.50
C ALA A 693 21.97 -30.24 -20.52
N GLU A 694 20.73 -30.49 -20.95
CA GLU A 694 19.71 -31.20 -20.15
C GLU A 694 20.15 -32.60 -19.81
N LYS A 695 20.55 -33.37 -20.80
CA LYS A 695 21.07 -34.75 -20.65
C LYS A 695 22.24 -34.81 -19.66
N PHE A 696 23.16 -33.85 -19.77
CA PHE A 696 24.31 -33.77 -18.88
C PHE A 696 23.93 -33.52 -17.44
N ILE A 697 22.98 -32.58 -17.18
CA ILE A 697 22.50 -32.29 -15.84
C ILE A 697 21.79 -33.52 -15.23
N VAL A 698 20.96 -34.21 -16.01
CA VAL A 698 20.25 -35.40 -15.58
C VAL A 698 21.22 -36.55 -15.26
N SER A 699 22.21 -36.75 -16.12
CA SER A 699 23.25 -37.77 -15.88
C SER A 699 24.03 -37.54 -14.57
N LEU A 700 24.41 -36.28 -14.29
CA LEU A 700 25.07 -35.92 -13.04
C LEU A 700 24.22 -36.25 -11.81
N VAL A 701 22.92 -35.93 -11.87
CA VAL A 701 22.01 -36.17 -10.75
C VAL A 701 21.68 -37.66 -10.58
N GLN A 702 21.58 -38.40 -11.67
CA GLN A 702 21.40 -39.85 -11.60
C GLN A 702 22.62 -40.55 -10.99
N HIS A 703 23.84 -40.14 -11.34
CA HIS A 703 25.05 -40.66 -10.74
C HIS A 703 25.19 -40.31 -9.25
N ASP A 704 24.73 -39.12 -8.83
CA ASP A 704 24.75 -38.69 -7.45
C ASP A 704 23.77 -39.47 -6.56
N VAL A 705 22.56 -39.77 -7.08
CA VAL A 705 21.49 -40.39 -6.30
C VAL A 705 21.38 -41.90 -6.49
N TYR A 706 21.70 -42.40 -7.69
CA TYR A 706 21.53 -43.81 -8.08
C TYR A 706 22.86 -44.44 -8.54
N GLY A 707 23.99 -44.01 -7.96
CA GLY A 707 25.33 -44.49 -8.35
C GLY A 707 25.50 -45.99 -8.18
N GLU A 708 24.97 -46.60 -7.11
CA GLU A 708 25.01 -48.02 -6.83
C GLU A 708 24.19 -48.82 -7.85
N GLU A 709 23.00 -48.32 -8.18
CA GLU A 709 22.13 -48.97 -9.17
C GLU A 709 22.72 -48.92 -10.58
N ILE A 710 23.33 -47.78 -10.95
CA ILE A 710 24.03 -47.62 -12.24
C ILE A 710 25.19 -48.61 -12.32
N GLN A 711 25.96 -48.76 -11.26
CA GLN A 711 27.08 -49.69 -11.21
C GLN A 711 26.64 -51.14 -11.29
N SER A 712 25.54 -51.48 -10.56
CA SER A 712 24.93 -52.82 -10.62
C SER A 712 24.48 -53.21 -12.03
N ILE A 713 23.81 -52.27 -12.73
CA ILE A 713 23.32 -52.49 -14.10
C ILE A 713 24.52 -52.64 -15.08
N ARG A 714 25.58 -51.83 -14.95
CA ARG A 714 26.79 -51.92 -15.78
C ARG A 714 27.53 -53.22 -15.59
N SER A 715 27.50 -53.76 -14.36
CA SER A 715 28.16 -55.01 -14.02
C SER A 715 27.27 -56.23 -14.24
N ASN A 716 26.09 -56.09 -14.81
CA ASN A 716 25.07 -57.17 -15.05
C ASN A 716 24.64 -57.87 -13.76
N GLN A 717 24.67 -57.15 -12.62
CA GLN A 717 24.28 -57.66 -11.28
C GLN A 717 22.85 -57.27 -10.96
N CYS A 718 22.23 -58.02 -10.06
CA CYS A 718 20.88 -57.67 -9.57
C CYS A 718 20.90 -56.35 -8.78
N LEU A 719 19.88 -55.49 -8.96
CA LEU A 719 19.69 -54.30 -8.17
C LEU A 719 19.56 -54.58 -6.66
N PRO A 720 20.06 -53.70 -5.79
CA PRO A 720 19.87 -53.81 -4.33
C PRO A 720 18.40 -54.02 -3.98
N ARG A 721 18.08 -54.91 -3.04
CA ARG A 721 16.69 -55.20 -2.65
C ARG A 721 15.98 -53.99 -2.05
N SER A 722 16.71 -53.02 -1.53
CA SER A 722 16.22 -51.74 -1.00
C SER A 722 16.00 -50.66 -2.05
N SER A 723 16.39 -50.88 -3.32
CA SER A 723 16.35 -49.85 -4.34
C SER A 723 14.92 -49.50 -4.75
N PRO A 724 14.54 -48.21 -4.74
CA PRO A 724 13.24 -47.73 -5.19
C PRO A 724 13.01 -47.94 -6.68
N LEU A 725 14.06 -48.29 -7.45
CA LEU A 725 14.00 -48.50 -8.90
C LEU A 725 13.63 -49.91 -9.28
N GLN A 726 13.60 -50.85 -8.34
CA GLN A 726 13.37 -52.28 -8.64
C GLN A 726 12.06 -52.54 -9.39
N ALA A 727 11.00 -51.83 -9.02
CA ALA A 727 9.67 -51.93 -9.68
C ALA A 727 9.61 -51.31 -11.09
N LEU A 728 10.61 -50.49 -11.45
CA LEU A 728 10.68 -49.78 -12.73
C LEU A 728 11.49 -50.57 -13.78
N GLY A 729 12.23 -51.62 -13.38
CA GLY A 729 13.10 -52.43 -14.27
C GLY A 729 14.09 -51.53 -15.05
N PRO A 730 14.89 -50.67 -14.39
CA PRO A 730 15.63 -49.62 -15.09
C PRO A 730 16.70 -50.20 -16.05
N VAL A 731 16.89 -49.50 -17.15
CA VAL A 731 17.92 -49.79 -18.17
C VAL A 731 18.80 -48.56 -18.41
N LEU A 732 20.02 -48.77 -18.84
CA LEU A 732 20.88 -47.66 -19.29
C LEU A 732 20.80 -47.53 -20.81
N ASP A 733 20.66 -46.28 -21.29
CA ASP A 733 20.75 -45.99 -22.71
C ASP A 733 22.22 -45.92 -23.19
N GLU A 734 22.44 -45.67 -24.46
CA GLU A 734 23.77 -45.57 -25.10
C GLU A 734 24.61 -44.43 -24.51
N GLU A 735 23.96 -43.39 -23.96
CA GLU A 735 24.63 -42.26 -23.29
C GLU A 735 24.85 -42.49 -21.79
N GLY A 736 24.44 -43.65 -21.26
CA GLY A 736 24.57 -44.03 -19.84
C GLY A 736 23.55 -43.38 -18.92
N ILE A 737 22.41 -42.94 -19.42
CA ILE A 737 21.30 -42.34 -18.67
C ILE A 737 20.32 -43.45 -18.27
N LEU A 738 19.89 -43.46 -17.00
CA LEU A 738 18.86 -44.36 -16.49
C LEU A 738 17.49 -44.06 -17.05
N ARG A 739 16.85 -45.07 -17.64
CA ARG A 739 15.50 -45.01 -18.17
C ARG A 739 14.65 -46.13 -17.58
N VAL A 740 13.33 -45.91 -17.59
CA VAL A 740 12.38 -46.95 -17.21
C VAL A 740 12.42 -48.06 -18.30
N GLY A 741 12.71 -49.27 -17.91
CA GLY A 741 12.62 -50.44 -18.75
C GLY A 741 11.28 -51.15 -18.60
N GLY A 742 10.92 -52.08 -19.45
CA GLY A 742 9.84 -53.00 -19.24
C GLY A 742 8.70 -53.00 -20.25
N ARG A 743 7.49 -53.24 -19.87
CA ARG A 743 6.34 -53.79 -20.61
C ARG A 743 5.82 -53.00 -21.84
N LEU A 744 6.32 -51.79 -22.10
CA LEU A 744 5.83 -50.92 -23.17
C LEU A 744 6.50 -51.17 -24.54
N ASN A 745 7.50 -51.99 -24.60
CA ASN A 745 8.25 -52.29 -25.85
C ASN A 745 7.38 -52.86 -27.00
N LYS A 746 6.16 -53.32 -26.70
CA LYS A 746 5.21 -53.86 -27.67
C LYS A 746 4.19 -52.83 -28.25
N LEU A 747 4.19 -51.59 -27.74
CA LEU A 747 3.27 -50.56 -28.17
C LEU A 747 3.90 -49.70 -29.30
N LYS A 748 3.06 -49.21 -30.25
CA LYS A 748 3.46 -48.27 -31.29
C LYS A 748 3.52 -46.84 -30.71
N LEU A 749 4.51 -46.56 -29.89
CA LEU A 749 4.81 -45.24 -29.30
C LEU A 749 6.23 -44.86 -29.73
N ASP A 750 6.55 -43.58 -29.65
CA ASP A 750 7.92 -43.11 -29.88
C ASP A 750 8.88 -43.63 -28.80
N ASP A 751 10.15 -43.85 -29.14
CA ASP A 751 11.14 -44.46 -28.25
C ASP A 751 11.34 -43.66 -26.96
N PHE A 752 11.11 -42.35 -26.97
CA PHE A 752 11.12 -41.47 -25.78
C PHE A 752 9.95 -41.74 -24.81
N GLU A 753 8.76 -42.10 -25.35
CA GLU A 753 7.58 -42.40 -24.53
C GLU A 753 7.63 -43.82 -23.99
N LYS A 754 8.29 -44.74 -24.66
CA LYS A 754 8.47 -46.15 -24.25
C LYS A 754 9.38 -46.28 -23.05
N ASN A 755 10.52 -45.53 -23.06
CA ASN A 755 11.57 -45.59 -22.06
C ASN A 755 11.88 -44.22 -21.49
N PRO A 756 10.97 -43.64 -20.64
CA PRO A 756 11.20 -42.33 -20.10
C PRO A 756 12.40 -42.23 -19.16
N VAL A 757 13.07 -41.12 -19.13
CA VAL A 757 14.22 -40.82 -18.28
C VAL A 757 13.81 -40.75 -16.83
N ILE A 758 14.49 -41.46 -15.95
CA ILE A 758 14.22 -41.49 -14.51
C ILE A 758 14.79 -40.23 -13.84
N ILE A 759 13.93 -39.44 -13.18
CA ILE A 759 14.33 -38.27 -12.37
C ILE A 759 14.08 -38.58 -10.88
N PRO A 760 15.08 -38.47 -10.00
CA PRO A 760 14.86 -38.67 -8.57
C PRO A 760 13.99 -37.59 -7.96
N GLY A 761 12.81 -37.99 -7.45
CA GLY A 761 11.79 -37.05 -6.94
C GLY A 761 12.19 -36.29 -5.67
N THR A 762 13.17 -36.79 -4.94
CA THR A 762 13.77 -36.13 -3.76
C THR A 762 14.74 -35.01 -4.13
N HIS A 763 15.26 -35.04 -5.37
CA HIS A 763 16.25 -34.07 -5.80
C HIS A 763 15.60 -32.76 -6.31
N HIS A 764 16.28 -31.63 -6.12
CA HIS A 764 15.80 -30.30 -6.48
C HIS A 764 15.40 -30.13 -7.96
N ILE A 765 16.11 -30.80 -8.88
CA ILE A 765 15.79 -30.75 -10.32
C ILE A 765 14.38 -31.26 -10.64
N ALA A 766 13.86 -32.24 -9.87
CA ALA A 766 12.50 -32.73 -10.05
C ALA A 766 11.49 -31.61 -9.75
N THR A 767 11.72 -30.80 -8.73
CA THR A 767 10.90 -29.61 -8.41
C THR A 767 10.98 -28.58 -9.54
N LEU A 768 12.15 -28.34 -10.11
CA LEU A 768 12.34 -27.41 -11.24
C LEU A 768 11.59 -27.91 -12.49
N GLN A 769 11.67 -29.20 -12.80
CA GLN A 769 10.94 -29.83 -13.92
C GLN A 769 9.42 -29.71 -13.74
N VAL A 770 8.91 -30.00 -12.55
CA VAL A 770 7.47 -29.87 -12.26
C VAL A 770 7.03 -28.42 -12.43
N ARG A 771 7.77 -27.45 -11.91
CA ARG A 771 7.47 -26.03 -12.06
C ARG A 771 7.47 -25.59 -13.52
N HIS A 772 8.48 -26.01 -14.29
CA HIS A 772 8.63 -25.70 -15.69
C HIS A 772 7.42 -26.18 -16.49
N HIS A 773 7.04 -27.45 -16.39
CA HIS A 773 5.88 -28.00 -17.10
C HIS A 773 4.55 -27.41 -16.62
N HIS A 774 4.42 -27.12 -15.32
CA HIS A 774 3.24 -26.44 -14.77
C HIS A 774 3.04 -25.02 -15.34
N GLN A 775 4.14 -24.26 -15.50
CA GLN A 775 4.14 -22.94 -16.12
C GLN A 775 3.85 -22.99 -17.62
N LEU A 776 4.43 -23.94 -18.36
CA LEU A 776 4.17 -24.14 -19.79
C LEU A 776 2.69 -24.41 -20.06
N LEU A 777 2.03 -25.15 -19.18
CA LEU A 777 0.60 -25.44 -19.24
C LEU A 777 -0.29 -24.32 -18.67
N ARG A 778 0.27 -23.13 -18.43
CA ARG A 778 -0.48 -22.00 -17.87
C ARG A 778 -1.30 -22.36 -16.62
N HIS A 779 -0.70 -23.17 -15.72
CA HIS A 779 -1.28 -23.57 -14.44
C HIS A 779 -2.53 -24.47 -14.51
N GLN A 780 -2.69 -25.24 -15.57
CA GLN A 780 -3.72 -26.28 -15.66
C GLN A 780 -3.43 -27.42 -14.69
N GLY A 781 -4.18 -27.58 -13.67
CA GLY A 781 -4.19 -28.59 -12.61
C GLY A 781 -3.20 -29.76 -12.61
N ARG A 782 -3.37 -30.67 -11.65
CA ARG A 782 -2.39 -31.75 -11.39
C ARG A 782 -2.29 -32.75 -12.57
N HIS A 783 -3.42 -33.21 -13.10
CA HIS A 783 -3.44 -34.27 -14.12
C HIS A 783 -2.76 -33.84 -15.42
N PHE A 784 -2.99 -32.59 -15.85
CA PHE A 784 -2.34 -32.03 -17.02
C PHE A 784 -0.82 -31.86 -16.83
N THR A 785 -0.40 -31.41 -15.64
CA THR A 785 1.04 -31.28 -15.32
C THR A 785 1.74 -32.65 -15.30
N GLU A 786 1.12 -33.69 -14.70
CA GLU A 786 1.63 -35.07 -14.74
C GLU A 786 1.68 -35.61 -16.17
N GLY A 787 0.64 -35.37 -16.99
CA GLY A 787 0.61 -35.74 -18.40
C GLY A 787 1.74 -35.11 -19.20
N ALA A 788 1.93 -33.78 -19.09
CA ALA A 788 2.99 -33.08 -19.82
C ALA A 788 4.42 -33.55 -19.47
N ILE A 789 4.68 -33.86 -18.20
CA ILE A 789 5.97 -34.43 -17.77
C ILE A 789 6.20 -35.80 -18.42
N ARG A 790 5.17 -36.65 -18.52
CA ARG A 790 5.23 -37.94 -19.16
C ARG A 790 5.43 -37.84 -20.67
N SER A 791 4.69 -36.95 -21.33
CA SER A 791 4.85 -36.70 -22.78
C SER A 791 6.21 -36.10 -23.13
N ALA A 792 6.86 -35.41 -22.17
CA ALA A 792 8.24 -34.97 -22.30
C ALA A 792 9.29 -36.08 -22.08
N GLY A 793 8.85 -37.35 -21.95
CA GLY A 793 9.72 -38.50 -21.76
C GLY A 793 10.42 -38.55 -20.39
N LEU A 794 9.79 -38.00 -19.34
CA LEU A 794 10.34 -37.96 -17.99
C LEU A 794 9.50 -38.81 -17.01
N TRP A 795 10.18 -39.53 -16.15
CA TRP A 795 9.58 -40.31 -15.06
C TRP A 795 10.13 -39.83 -13.72
N ILE A 796 9.37 -39.07 -12.97
CA ILE A 796 9.76 -38.59 -11.64
C ILE A 796 9.38 -39.63 -10.59
N THR A 797 10.34 -40.15 -9.80
CA THR A 797 10.04 -41.07 -8.70
C THR A 797 9.24 -40.37 -7.62
N GLY A 798 8.07 -40.92 -7.21
CA GLY A 798 7.18 -40.23 -6.27
C GLY A 798 6.49 -38.98 -6.84
N GLY A 799 6.45 -38.83 -8.18
CA GLY A 799 6.02 -37.64 -8.90
C GLY A 799 4.64 -37.14 -8.52
N LYS A 800 3.66 -38.02 -8.22
CA LYS A 800 2.30 -37.62 -7.80
C LYS A 800 2.30 -36.72 -6.56
N LYS A 801 3.09 -37.07 -5.52
CA LYS A 801 3.22 -36.26 -4.31
C LYS A 801 3.91 -34.93 -4.59
N LEU A 802 4.97 -34.96 -5.39
CA LEU A 802 5.74 -33.78 -5.74
C LEU A 802 4.92 -32.78 -6.54
N VAL A 803 4.19 -33.25 -7.60
CA VAL A 803 3.32 -32.41 -8.42
C VAL A 803 2.23 -31.76 -7.55
N SER A 804 1.54 -32.55 -6.70
CA SER A 804 0.55 -32.02 -5.75
C SER A 804 1.12 -30.95 -4.83
N SER A 805 2.33 -31.17 -4.28
CA SER A 805 3.00 -30.22 -3.39
C SER A 805 3.37 -28.92 -4.09
N VAL A 806 3.90 -29.00 -5.31
CA VAL A 806 4.27 -27.83 -6.12
C VAL A 806 3.06 -26.99 -6.49
N ILE A 807 1.95 -27.63 -6.93
CA ILE A 807 0.72 -26.93 -7.28
C ILE A 807 0.06 -26.29 -6.05
N HIS A 808 -0.01 -27.00 -4.93
CA HIS A 808 -0.52 -26.47 -3.67
C HIS A 808 0.25 -25.23 -3.18
N ARG A 809 1.57 -25.16 -3.48
CA ARG A 809 2.40 -23.98 -3.16
C ARG A 809 2.37 -22.90 -4.24
N CYS A 810 1.76 -23.15 -5.39
CA CYS A 810 1.71 -22.19 -6.48
C CYS A 810 0.79 -21.01 -6.14
N ILE A 811 1.33 -19.80 -6.15
CA ILE A 811 0.60 -18.57 -5.80
C ILE A 811 -0.51 -18.29 -6.83
N ILE A 812 -0.24 -18.55 -8.11
CA ILE A 812 -1.22 -18.33 -9.20
C ILE A 812 -2.40 -19.27 -9.04
N CYS A 813 -2.16 -20.58 -8.80
CA CYS A 813 -3.23 -21.55 -8.57
C CYS A 813 -4.06 -21.21 -7.34
N LYS A 814 -3.42 -20.83 -6.21
CA LYS A 814 -4.12 -20.38 -5.00
C LYS A 814 -5.00 -19.16 -5.22
N LYS A 815 -4.56 -18.21 -6.06
CA LYS A 815 -5.37 -17.03 -6.40
C LYS A 815 -6.56 -17.40 -7.28
N THR A 816 -6.41 -18.38 -8.16
CA THR A 816 -7.48 -18.86 -9.06
C THR A 816 -8.51 -19.68 -8.30
N GLU A 817 -8.10 -20.58 -7.38
CA GLU A 817 -9.02 -21.34 -6.53
C GLU A 817 -9.86 -20.45 -5.62
N ARG A 818 -9.33 -19.35 -5.09
CA ARG A 818 -10.09 -18.37 -4.31
C ARG A 818 -11.15 -17.61 -5.14
N LYS A 819 -10.99 -17.55 -6.46
CA LYS A 819 -11.99 -16.94 -7.37
C LYS A 819 -13.10 -17.91 -7.80
N THR A 820 -12.92 -19.20 -7.61
CA THR A 820 -13.85 -20.26 -8.03
C THR A 820 -14.62 -20.93 -6.89
N CYS A 821 -14.79 -20.29 -5.73
CA CYS A 821 -15.84 -20.66 -4.80
C CYS A 821 -17.18 -20.22 -5.38
N CYS A 822 -17.63 -20.91 -6.44
CA CYS A 822 -19.00 -20.91 -6.89
C CYS A 822 -19.81 -21.89 -6.02
N PRO A 823 -21.08 -21.58 -5.74
CA PRO A 823 -21.92 -22.34 -4.83
C PRO A 823 -22.24 -23.72 -5.40
N ASN A 824 -22.29 -24.71 -4.52
CA ASN A 824 -22.87 -26.01 -4.75
C ASN A 824 -24.30 -25.88 -5.30
N TYR A 825 -24.53 -26.38 -6.49
CA TYR A 825 -25.85 -26.82 -6.90
C TYR A 825 -26.13 -28.16 -6.20
N GLY A 826 -27.03 -28.13 -5.25
CA GLY A 826 -27.64 -29.24 -4.60
C GLY A 826 -28.92 -28.75 -3.94
#